data_d030f3f7cbcb83f863f07b7471cca4dc
#
_entry.id   d030f3f7cbcb83f863f07b7471cca4dc
#
_cell.length_a   1.000
_cell.length_b   1.000
_cell.length_c   1.000
_cell.angle_alpha   90.00
_cell.angle_beta   90.00
_cell.angle_gamma   90.00
#
_symmetry.space_group_name_H-M   'P 1'
#
loop_
_entity.id
_entity.type
_entity.pdbx_description
1 polymer ?
#
loop_
_entity_poly.entity_id
_entity_poly.type
_entity_poly.pdbx_seq_one_letter_code
_entity_poly.pdbx_strand_id
1 'polypeptide(L)'
;MATLKFNLRVDDLDDDTFVVRDFHGSDVLSQTSLSNGRVCNGYRYEISLASRRTDIAAEHVVDKGVQLEIEINGEVSQRVHGIVRSFTKGDIGHNHTFYALTLVPSLERLSLRQNSRIFQHKNIPEIFSILLQEMGINEFAFSLQREFAPREFCVQYRESDIDFLHRLAAEEGLVYSFIHEDGKHTLLFTDSSERLPQLGMPIPYNALSGGVSDAPYISHLATHTQTEVSQTVLKDYSFKKPSYGFEQQAHGVEMDYQRTEFYQHFDAPGRYKNDQSGKAFNQIRLDYLRRNAHTATGKSNHPQLQAGYKFDLQEHIDSKLNRTWLVVEAAHYGKQTQALEEEGGSGETTYRNEFKLIPAHINWQAQPQPKPQVDGPMIATVVGPEGEEIFCDEHGRVKVHFPWDRYSSANENSSCWVRVSQGWAGSQYGMIAIPRIGHEVIVSFLNGDPDQPIITGRTYHATNTSAYELPENKTKTVFRSETHQGSGYNELSFEDQAGSEQVYLHAQKDFDAEIKNDHSTHIKHDKHLKIDNDSFTQIARNSHLTVTGESRSLIKGDKTHVVEASHHQKVGSLYALESGQEIHIKSGTKTVIEAGAEITLKVGGSFVKVDASGVTVVGSSINLNSGGSAGSGRGYGGLQAALPKGLEMLDAPEELVPINIEQQRNTLIEAALKGSPICQVCEDADS
;
A
#
# COMPACT_ATOMS: atom_id res chain seq x y z
N MET A 1 22.55 -60.95 10.28
CA MET A 1 21.99 -59.85 9.42
C MET A 1 20.89 -59.19 10.16
N ALA A 2 20.86 -57.89 10.18
CA ALA A 2 19.74 -57.13 10.76
C ALA A 2 18.43 -57.45 10.02
N THR A 3 17.36 -57.80 10.78
CA THR A 3 16.05 -58.06 10.17
C THR A 3 15.39 -56.71 9.87
N LEU A 4 15.14 -56.41 8.60
CA LEU A 4 14.49 -55.19 8.16
C LEU A 4 13.01 -55.48 7.79
N LYS A 5 12.08 -54.63 8.22
CA LYS A 5 10.65 -54.77 7.92
C LYS A 5 10.03 -53.39 7.72
N PHE A 6 9.05 -53.31 6.81
CA PHE A 6 8.27 -52.12 6.57
C PHE A 6 6.80 -52.38 6.89
N ASN A 7 6.23 -51.53 7.75
CA ASN A 7 4.82 -51.58 8.11
C ASN A 7 4.13 -50.30 7.68
N LEU A 8 2.84 -50.39 7.36
CA LEU A 8 1.99 -49.24 7.06
C LEU A 8 0.71 -49.32 7.85
N ARG A 9 0.40 -48.26 8.55
CA ARG A 9 -0.90 -48.06 9.24
C ARG A 9 -1.65 -46.91 8.61
N VAL A 10 -2.95 -47.10 8.41
CA VAL A 10 -3.87 -46.03 7.95
C VAL A 10 -4.95 -45.90 9.02
N ASP A 11 -5.25 -44.67 9.42
CA ASP A 11 -6.29 -44.40 10.41
C ASP A 11 -7.64 -45.04 9.98
N ASP A 12 -8.37 -45.53 10.98
CA ASP A 12 -9.65 -46.23 10.83
C ASP A 12 -9.58 -47.59 10.09
N LEU A 13 -8.38 -48.10 9.77
CA LEU A 13 -8.17 -49.43 9.22
C LEU A 13 -7.36 -50.32 10.18
N ASP A 14 -7.54 -51.65 10.09
CA ASP A 14 -6.77 -52.61 10.83
C ASP A 14 -5.28 -52.59 10.43
N ASP A 15 -4.35 -52.74 11.34
CA ASP A 15 -2.90 -52.66 11.11
C ASP A 15 -2.37 -53.67 10.10
N ASP A 16 -3.05 -54.79 9.90
CA ASP A 16 -2.73 -55.83 8.92
C ASP A 16 -3.45 -55.68 7.56
N THR A 17 -4.21 -54.59 7.36
CA THR A 17 -4.92 -54.32 6.12
C THR A 17 -4.00 -54.27 4.91
N PHE A 18 -2.82 -53.65 5.06
CA PHE A 18 -1.85 -53.48 3.98
C PHE A 18 -0.49 -54.08 4.32
N VAL A 19 0.13 -54.68 3.33
CA VAL A 19 1.53 -55.13 3.35
C VAL A 19 2.30 -54.26 2.40
N VAL A 20 3.40 -53.60 2.87
CA VAL A 20 4.28 -52.79 2.01
C VAL A 20 5.12 -53.69 1.12
N ARG A 21 5.09 -53.46 -0.18
CA ARG A 21 5.90 -54.17 -1.19
C ARG A 21 7.21 -53.40 -1.45
N ASP A 22 7.05 -52.17 -1.79
CA ASP A 22 8.15 -51.23 -2.04
C ASP A 22 7.69 -49.79 -1.78
N PHE A 23 8.63 -48.90 -1.61
CA PHE A 23 8.36 -47.48 -1.57
C PHE A 23 9.54 -46.67 -2.12
N HIS A 24 9.19 -45.50 -2.65
CA HIS A 24 10.11 -44.45 -3.02
C HIS A 24 9.71 -43.17 -2.29
N GLY A 25 10.55 -42.65 -1.43
CA GLY A 25 10.37 -41.41 -0.68
C GLY A 25 11.29 -40.30 -1.16
N SER A 26 10.80 -39.08 -1.08
CA SER A 26 11.60 -37.86 -1.25
C SER A 26 11.35 -36.95 -0.08
N ASP A 27 12.40 -36.59 0.64
CA ASP A 27 12.39 -35.63 1.74
C ASP A 27 13.20 -34.40 1.34
N VAL A 28 12.68 -33.21 1.61
CA VAL A 28 13.34 -31.96 1.29
C VAL A 28 13.16 -30.95 2.41
N LEU A 29 14.17 -30.14 2.65
CA LEU A 29 14.05 -29.01 3.56
C LEU A 29 13.23 -27.92 2.85
N SER A 30 12.07 -27.58 3.39
CA SER A 30 11.06 -26.72 2.79
C SER A 30 10.44 -27.32 1.50
N GLN A 31 10.69 -26.73 0.36
CA GLN A 31 10.08 -27.10 -0.92
C GLN A 31 11.14 -27.32 -2.01
N THR A 32 10.90 -28.30 -2.87
CA THR A 32 11.67 -28.45 -4.13
C THR A 32 10.80 -29.01 -5.25
N SER A 33 11.21 -28.77 -6.49
CA SER A 33 10.66 -29.46 -7.67
C SER A 33 11.44 -30.73 -7.93
N LEU A 34 10.73 -31.86 -7.95
CA LEU A 34 11.33 -33.16 -8.26
C LEU A 34 11.62 -33.29 -9.76
N SER A 35 12.49 -34.23 -10.10
CA SER A 35 12.89 -34.50 -11.51
C SER A 35 11.73 -34.86 -12.44
N ASN A 36 10.61 -35.36 -11.92
CA ASN A 36 9.39 -35.65 -12.65
C ASN A 36 8.44 -34.44 -12.79
N GLY A 37 8.86 -33.23 -12.39
CA GLY A 37 8.08 -32.01 -12.44
C GLY A 37 7.05 -31.84 -11.32
N ARG A 38 6.94 -32.81 -10.40
CA ARG A 38 6.09 -32.67 -9.20
C ARG A 38 6.78 -31.83 -8.13
N VAL A 39 5.99 -31.12 -7.37
CA VAL A 39 6.48 -30.36 -6.20
C VAL A 39 6.45 -31.26 -4.96
N CYS A 40 7.50 -31.23 -4.17
CA CYS A 40 7.60 -31.86 -2.86
C CYS A 40 7.60 -30.76 -1.80
N ASN A 41 6.61 -30.80 -0.91
CA ASN A 41 6.40 -29.82 0.15
C ASN A 41 6.84 -30.43 1.52
N GLY A 42 8.12 -30.69 1.64
CA GLY A 42 8.74 -31.36 2.79
C GLY A 42 9.02 -32.81 2.52
N TYR A 43 8.00 -33.66 2.35
CA TYR A 43 8.20 -35.06 1.98
C TYR A 43 7.07 -35.59 1.09
N ARG A 44 7.40 -36.66 0.35
CA ARG A 44 6.44 -37.37 -0.50
C ARG A 44 6.90 -38.81 -0.66
N TYR A 45 6.07 -39.77 -0.25
CA TYR A 45 6.34 -41.21 -0.41
C TYR A 45 5.31 -41.85 -1.30
N GLU A 46 5.77 -42.50 -2.35
CA GLU A 46 4.96 -43.35 -3.24
C GLU A 46 5.14 -44.78 -2.78
N ILE A 47 4.07 -45.42 -2.30
CA ILE A 47 4.10 -46.71 -1.61
C ILE A 47 3.25 -47.71 -2.37
N SER A 48 3.87 -48.82 -2.79
CA SER A 48 3.21 -49.97 -3.39
C SER A 48 2.81 -50.95 -2.30
N LEU A 49 1.56 -51.42 -2.34
CA LEU A 49 0.94 -52.22 -1.30
C LEU A 49 0.31 -53.47 -1.86
N ALA A 50 0.15 -54.48 -1.00
CA ALA A 50 -0.72 -55.64 -1.25
C ALA A 50 -1.69 -55.82 -0.08
N SER A 51 -2.89 -56.32 -0.35
CA SER A 51 -3.89 -56.64 0.65
C SER A 51 -4.66 -57.92 0.25
N ARG A 52 -5.06 -58.71 1.21
CA ARG A 52 -6.00 -59.81 0.97
C ARG A 52 -7.42 -59.34 0.75
N ARG A 53 -7.73 -58.10 1.11
CA ARG A 53 -9.02 -57.47 0.90
C ARG A 53 -9.12 -56.88 -0.51
N THR A 54 -10.26 -57.13 -1.18
CA THR A 54 -10.56 -56.60 -2.51
C THR A 54 -11.52 -55.41 -2.48
N ASP A 55 -12.07 -55.10 -1.29
CA ASP A 55 -13.18 -54.18 -1.05
C ASP A 55 -12.78 -52.84 -0.40
N ILE A 56 -11.47 -52.53 -0.32
CA ILE A 56 -11.01 -51.31 0.28
C ILE A 56 -11.42 -50.12 -0.59
N ALA A 57 -12.34 -49.30 -0.10
CA ALA A 57 -12.84 -48.12 -0.78
C ALA A 57 -11.95 -46.91 -0.58
N ALA A 58 -11.83 -46.05 -1.58
CA ALA A 58 -10.99 -44.87 -1.52
C ALA A 58 -11.41 -43.88 -0.41
N GLU A 59 -12.69 -43.80 -0.08
CA GLU A 59 -13.25 -42.97 0.98
C GLU A 59 -12.74 -43.30 2.39
N HIS A 60 -12.25 -44.53 2.60
CA HIS A 60 -11.67 -44.98 3.86
C HIS A 60 -10.14 -44.74 3.93
N VAL A 61 -9.53 -44.29 2.84
CA VAL A 61 -8.07 -44.15 2.72
C VAL A 61 -7.65 -42.70 2.40
N VAL A 62 -8.31 -42.06 1.43
CA VAL A 62 -7.91 -40.72 0.97
C VAL A 62 -8.17 -39.65 2.04
N ASP A 63 -7.20 -38.77 2.25
CA ASP A 63 -7.16 -37.70 3.28
C ASP A 63 -7.15 -38.21 4.73
N LYS A 64 -6.96 -39.53 4.95
CA LYS A 64 -6.76 -40.11 6.27
C LYS A 64 -5.30 -40.03 6.70
N GLY A 65 -5.06 -40.05 8.01
CA GLY A 65 -3.72 -40.18 8.57
C GLY A 65 -3.11 -41.52 8.16
N VAL A 66 -1.82 -41.50 7.84
CA VAL A 66 -1.08 -42.69 7.43
C VAL A 66 0.34 -42.63 7.99
N GLN A 67 0.85 -43.76 8.45
CA GLN A 67 2.20 -43.90 8.99
C GLN A 67 2.93 -45.06 8.35
N LEU A 68 4.09 -44.75 7.75
CA LEU A 68 5.06 -45.74 7.28
C LEU A 68 6.13 -45.95 8.41
N GLU A 69 6.39 -47.16 8.78
CA GLU A 69 7.41 -47.55 9.76
C GLU A 69 8.50 -48.37 9.14
N ILE A 70 9.75 -48.05 9.45
CA ILE A 70 10.93 -48.81 9.09
C ILE A 70 11.49 -49.46 10.38
N GLU A 71 11.36 -50.76 10.50
CA GLU A 71 11.84 -51.53 11.63
C GLU A 71 13.19 -52.19 11.33
N ILE A 72 14.10 -52.15 12.29
CA ILE A 72 15.38 -52.86 12.28
C ILE A 72 15.45 -53.71 13.53
N ASN A 73 15.62 -55.04 13.36
CA ASN A 73 15.65 -56.01 14.46
C ASN A 73 14.43 -55.98 15.38
N GLY A 74 13.26 -55.67 14.87
CA GLY A 74 12.01 -55.60 15.61
C GLY A 74 11.77 -54.29 16.39
N GLU A 75 12.68 -53.31 16.25
CA GLU A 75 12.51 -51.98 16.82
C GLU A 75 12.25 -50.97 15.70
N VAL A 76 11.29 -50.05 15.91
CA VAL A 76 11.00 -48.98 14.94
C VAL A 76 12.14 -47.97 14.92
N SER A 77 12.92 -48.00 13.84
CA SER A 77 14.05 -47.08 13.62
C SER A 77 13.61 -45.72 13.06
N GLN A 78 12.60 -45.70 12.20
CA GLN A 78 12.09 -44.47 11.59
C GLN A 78 10.57 -44.57 11.38
N ARG A 79 9.89 -43.44 11.58
CA ARG A 79 8.49 -43.23 11.26
C ARG A 79 8.37 -42.08 10.26
N VAL A 80 7.44 -42.26 9.30
CA VAL A 80 6.99 -41.15 8.43
C VAL A 80 5.47 -41.12 8.54
N HIS A 81 4.98 -40.16 9.30
CA HIS A 81 3.53 -39.93 9.43
C HIS A 81 3.09 -38.82 8.48
N GLY A 82 1.89 -38.92 7.90
CA GLY A 82 1.32 -37.92 7.01
C GLY A 82 -0.14 -38.17 6.72
N ILE A 83 -0.61 -37.74 5.56
CA ILE A 83 -1.95 -38.00 5.03
C ILE A 83 -1.85 -38.68 3.67
N VAL A 84 -2.87 -39.44 3.31
CA VAL A 84 -2.97 -40.03 1.96
C VAL A 84 -3.46 -39.03 0.95
N ARG A 85 -2.60 -38.62 0.02
CA ARG A 85 -2.90 -37.67 -1.05
C ARG A 85 -3.63 -38.32 -2.24
N SER A 86 -3.27 -39.56 -2.54
CA SER A 86 -3.88 -40.34 -3.62
C SER A 86 -3.87 -41.82 -3.27
N PHE A 87 -4.87 -42.54 -3.72
CA PHE A 87 -5.01 -44.00 -3.55
C PHE A 87 -5.40 -44.63 -4.87
N THR A 88 -4.72 -45.70 -5.23
CA THR A 88 -4.96 -46.42 -6.48
C THR A 88 -5.21 -47.90 -6.12
N LYS A 89 -6.30 -48.47 -6.65
CA LYS A 89 -6.53 -49.89 -6.67
C LYS A 89 -6.05 -50.42 -8.03
N GLY A 90 -5.09 -51.31 -8.01
CA GLY A 90 -4.49 -51.98 -9.18
C GLY A 90 -5.11 -53.31 -9.47
N ASP A 91 -4.31 -54.22 -10.01
CA ASP A 91 -4.71 -55.55 -10.40
C ASP A 91 -5.06 -56.44 -9.20
N ILE A 92 -5.90 -57.45 -9.43
CA ILE A 92 -6.24 -58.49 -8.46
C ILE A 92 -5.49 -59.77 -8.86
N GLY A 93 -4.55 -60.19 -8.01
CA GLY A 93 -3.82 -61.44 -8.15
C GLY A 93 -4.61 -62.61 -7.57
N HIS A 94 -3.97 -63.79 -7.43
CA HIS A 94 -4.62 -65.00 -6.90
C HIS A 94 -4.96 -64.86 -5.40
N ASN A 95 -4.05 -64.27 -4.61
CA ASN A 95 -4.21 -64.18 -3.16
C ASN A 95 -4.28 -62.72 -2.65
N HIS A 96 -3.88 -61.75 -3.48
CA HIS A 96 -3.75 -60.36 -3.10
C HIS A 96 -4.34 -59.42 -4.16
N THR A 97 -4.88 -58.29 -3.71
CA THR A 97 -5.15 -57.10 -4.51
C THR A 97 -4.01 -56.12 -4.32
N PHE A 98 -3.55 -55.58 -5.42
CA PHE A 98 -2.48 -54.57 -5.38
C PHE A 98 -3.04 -53.15 -5.24
N TYR A 99 -2.44 -52.39 -4.39
CA TYR A 99 -2.79 -50.98 -4.14
C TYR A 99 -1.54 -50.11 -4.21
N ALA A 100 -1.74 -48.82 -4.41
CA ALA A 100 -0.71 -47.83 -4.25
C ALA A 100 -1.26 -46.60 -3.60
N LEU A 101 -0.48 -45.92 -2.76
CA LEU A 101 -0.86 -44.67 -2.20
C LEU A 101 0.33 -43.68 -2.20
N THR A 102 -0.02 -42.40 -2.12
CA THR A 102 0.94 -41.33 -1.93
C THR A 102 0.75 -40.73 -0.55
N LEU A 103 1.77 -40.83 0.28
CA LEU A 103 1.86 -40.23 1.60
C LEU A 103 2.54 -38.87 1.50
N VAL A 104 1.93 -37.83 2.05
CA VAL A 104 2.41 -36.44 2.05
C VAL A 104 2.15 -35.78 3.42
N PRO A 105 2.82 -34.67 3.76
CA PRO A 105 2.47 -33.91 4.97
C PRO A 105 1.06 -33.30 4.89
N SER A 106 0.42 -33.07 6.02
CA SER A 106 -0.85 -32.35 6.10
C SER A 106 -0.78 -30.95 5.49
N LEU A 107 0.40 -30.35 5.44
CA LEU A 107 0.70 -29.06 4.76
C LEU A 107 0.23 -29.07 3.29
N GLU A 108 0.22 -30.22 2.63
CA GLU A 108 -0.22 -30.37 1.24
C GLU A 108 -1.69 -29.94 1.02
N ARG A 109 -2.52 -29.94 2.09
CA ARG A 109 -3.90 -29.42 2.02
C ARG A 109 -3.97 -27.98 1.56
N LEU A 110 -2.96 -27.16 1.88
CA LEU A 110 -2.89 -25.76 1.45
C LEU A 110 -2.79 -25.61 -0.08
N SER A 111 -2.35 -26.65 -0.80
CA SER A 111 -2.30 -26.67 -2.26
C SER A 111 -3.70 -26.73 -2.92
N LEU A 112 -4.71 -27.12 -2.14
CA LEU A 112 -6.08 -27.32 -2.62
C LEU A 112 -6.98 -26.08 -2.52
N ARG A 113 -6.49 -25.01 -1.90
CA ARG A 113 -7.22 -23.75 -1.78
C ARG A 113 -6.47 -22.63 -2.49
N GLN A 114 -7.10 -22.02 -3.50
CA GLN A 114 -6.62 -20.79 -4.14
C GLN A 114 -7.44 -19.61 -3.64
N ASN A 115 -6.78 -18.49 -3.36
CA ASN A 115 -7.43 -17.35 -2.73
C ASN A 115 -6.88 -16.01 -3.24
N SER A 116 -7.66 -14.94 -2.95
CA SER A 116 -7.20 -13.55 -2.93
C SER A 116 -7.64 -12.95 -1.61
N ARG A 117 -6.70 -12.49 -0.80
CA ARG A 117 -6.93 -12.05 0.58
C ARG A 117 -5.92 -10.99 1.01
N ILE A 118 -6.35 -10.09 1.85
CA ILE A 118 -5.52 -9.03 2.43
C ILE A 118 -5.26 -9.34 3.90
N PHE A 119 -3.99 -9.28 4.29
CA PHE A 119 -3.56 -9.31 5.69
C PHE A 119 -2.97 -7.95 6.05
N GLN A 120 -3.43 -7.36 7.14
CA GLN A 120 -2.98 -6.07 7.64
C GLN A 120 -2.44 -6.20 9.05
N HIS A 121 -1.33 -5.50 9.33
CA HIS A 121 -0.71 -5.46 10.66
C HIS A 121 -0.44 -6.84 11.27
N LYS A 122 -0.08 -7.82 10.42
CA LYS A 122 0.27 -9.17 10.80
C LYS A 122 1.73 -9.46 10.47
N ASN A 123 2.41 -10.14 11.36
CA ASN A 123 3.72 -10.72 11.06
C ASN A 123 3.55 -12.08 10.35
N ILE A 124 4.64 -12.62 9.81
CA ILE A 124 4.57 -13.85 9.01
C ILE A 124 4.18 -15.08 9.83
N PRO A 125 4.69 -15.31 11.06
CA PRO A 125 4.21 -16.39 11.92
C PRO A 125 2.68 -16.35 12.20
N GLU A 126 2.12 -15.15 12.39
CA GLU A 126 0.66 -14.99 12.56
C GLU A 126 -0.11 -15.35 11.29
N ILE A 127 0.37 -14.91 10.10
CA ILE A 127 -0.24 -15.27 8.81
C ILE A 127 -0.21 -16.78 8.61
N PHE A 128 0.92 -17.43 8.86
CA PHE A 128 1.05 -18.88 8.73
C PHE A 128 0.13 -19.62 9.69
N SER A 129 0.03 -19.20 10.94
CA SER A 129 -0.89 -19.78 11.91
C SER A 129 -2.34 -19.72 11.45
N ILE A 130 -2.76 -18.58 10.86
CA ILE A 130 -4.12 -18.42 10.30
C ILE A 130 -4.35 -19.43 9.17
N LEU A 131 -3.44 -19.50 8.18
CA LEU A 131 -3.59 -20.40 7.03
C LEU A 131 -3.64 -21.87 7.44
N LEU A 132 -2.76 -22.28 8.34
CA LEU A 132 -2.66 -23.66 8.84
C LEU A 132 -3.92 -24.05 9.62
N GLN A 133 -4.34 -23.23 10.58
CA GLN A 133 -5.52 -23.51 11.41
C GLN A 133 -6.81 -23.56 10.59
N GLU A 134 -6.97 -22.67 9.59
CA GLU A 134 -8.13 -22.70 8.71
C GLU A 134 -8.22 -24.00 7.88
N MET A 135 -7.10 -24.70 7.66
CA MET A 135 -7.06 -26.00 6.97
C MET A 135 -7.00 -27.19 7.95
N GLY A 136 -7.25 -26.95 9.24
CA GLY A 136 -7.27 -27.97 10.29
C GLY A 136 -5.90 -28.54 10.65
N ILE A 137 -4.82 -27.81 10.34
CA ILE A 137 -3.44 -28.19 10.69
C ILE A 137 -3.10 -27.49 12.00
N ASN A 138 -3.05 -28.25 13.10
CA ASN A 138 -2.78 -27.72 14.44
C ASN A 138 -1.41 -28.13 14.98
N GLU A 139 -0.79 -29.19 14.42
CA GLU A 139 0.51 -29.68 14.82
C GLU A 139 1.63 -28.92 14.10
N PHE A 140 1.91 -27.70 14.55
CA PHE A 140 3.02 -26.88 14.06
C PHE A 140 3.68 -26.09 15.19
N ALA A 141 4.95 -25.74 14.99
CA ALA A 141 5.75 -24.97 15.94
C ALA A 141 6.68 -23.99 15.23
N PHE A 142 7.02 -22.89 15.91
CA PHE A 142 8.02 -21.92 15.48
C PHE A 142 9.20 -21.93 16.44
N SER A 143 10.41 -22.14 15.91
CA SER A 143 11.68 -22.04 16.62
C SER A 143 12.52 -20.92 15.99
N LEU A 144 12.27 -19.68 16.42
CA LEU A 144 12.76 -18.45 15.81
C LEU A 144 13.84 -17.77 16.65
N GLN A 145 14.83 -17.15 15.99
CA GLN A 145 15.89 -16.38 16.64
C GLN A 145 15.64 -14.88 16.56
N ARG A 146 14.99 -14.40 15.47
CA ARG A 146 14.70 -12.98 15.28
C ARG A 146 13.22 -12.66 15.49
N GLU A 147 12.93 -11.40 15.74
CA GLU A 147 11.59 -10.85 15.71
C GLU A 147 11.17 -10.53 14.27
N PHE A 148 9.90 -10.75 13.96
CA PHE A 148 9.29 -10.49 12.67
C PHE A 148 8.40 -9.26 12.77
N ALA A 149 8.74 -8.20 12.04
CA ALA A 149 7.96 -6.99 12.04
C ALA A 149 6.56 -7.22 11.41
N PRO A 150 5.49 -6.64 11.97
CA PRO A 150 4.18 -6.67 11.34
C PRO A 150 4.22 -5.94 9.99
N ARG A 151 3.61 -6.53 8.98
CA ARG A 151 3.45 -5.92 7.66
C ARG A 151 2.22 -5.02 7.64
N GLU A 152 2.36 -3.77 7.21
CA GLU A 152 1.24 -2.85 7.06
C GLU A 152 0.18 -3.43 6.10
N PHE A 153 0.65 -4.09 5.04
CA PHE A 153 -0.20 -4.66 4.01
C PHE A 153 0.51 -5.85 3.34
N CYS A 154 -0.15 -6.98 3.26
CA CYS A 154 0.36 -8.20 2.63
C CYS A 154 -0.79 -8.91 1.92
N VAL A 155 -0.68 -9.05 0.62
CA VAL A 155 -1.75 -9.57 -0.24
C VAL A 155 -1.40 -10.95 -0.75
N GLN A 156 -2.26 -11.92 -0.49
CA GLN A 156 -2.37 -13.14 -1.27
C GLN A 156 -3.17 -12.79 -2.52
N TYR A 157 -2.61 -12.98 -3.72
CA TYR A 157 -3.26 -12.59 -4.96
C TYR A 157 -3.30 -13.72 -5.98
N ARG A 158 -4.47 -14.34 -6.17
CA ARG A 158 -4.72 -15.40 -7.16
C ARG A 158 -3.72 -16.56 -7.09
N GLU A 159 -3.25 -16.89 -5.89
CA GLU A 159 -2.28 -17.95 -5.63
C GLU A 159 -2.85 -18.97 -4.63
N SER A 160 -2.30 -20.18 -4.60
CA SER A 160 -2.67 -21.16 -3.59
C SER A 160 -2.13 -20.74 -2.21
N ASP A 161 -2.75 -21.24 -1.14
CA ASP A 161 -2.27 -20.93 0.22
C ASP A 161 -0.84 -21.43 0.44
N ILE A 162 -0.47 -22.55 -0.19
CA ILE A 162 0.88 -23.08 -0.08
C ILE A 162 1.90 -22.25 -0.84
N ASP A 163 1.57 -21.74 -2.02
CA ASP A 163 2.47 -20.85 -2.78
C ASP A 163 2.67 -19.54 -2.04
N PHE A 164 1.59 -18.99 -1.45
CA PHE A 164 1.64 -17.80 -0.59
C PHE A 164 2.55 -18.04 0.61
N LEU A 165 2.40 -19.16 1.33
CA LEU A 165 3.25 -19.54 2.44
C LEU A 165 4.72 -19.65 2.00
N HIS A 166 5.01 -20.35 0.92
CA HIS A 166 6.38 -20.58 0.45
C HIS A 166 7.09 -19.29 0.06
N ARG A 167 6.42 -18.38 -0.68
CA ARG A 167 7.08 -17.13 -1.06
C ARG A 167 7.35 -16.23 0.14
N LEU A 168 6.42 -16.17 1.11
CA LEU A 168 6.62 -15.40 2.35
C LEU A 168 7.70 -16.03 3.22
N ALA A 169 7.74 -17.36 3.32
CA ALA A 169 8.79 -18.08 4.05
C ALA A 169 10.16 -17.76 3.46
N ALA A 170 10.33 -17.88 2.13
CA ALA A 170 11.58 -17.60 1.46
C ALA A 170 12.00 -16.13 1.56
N GLU A 171 11.05 -15.18 1.51
CA GLU A 171 11.31 -13.75 1.67
C GLU A 171 11.83 -13.42 3.08
N GLU A 172 11.25 -14.04 4.11
CA GLU A 172 11.60 -13.85 5.51
C GLU A 172 12.69 -14.80 6.03
N GLY A 173 13.21 -15.67 5.18
CA GLY A 173 14.25 -16.62 5.54
C GLY A 173 13.77 -17.75 6.46
N LEU A 174 12.48 -18.06 6.42
CA LEU A 174 11.91 -19.19 7.13
C LEU A 174 12.08 -20.47 6.30
N VAL A 175 12.60 -21.49 6.93
CA VAL A 175 12.62 -22.86 6.41
C VAL A 175 11.76 -23.75 7.30
N TYR A 176 11.26 -24.85 6.74
CA TYR A 176 10.48 -25.78 7.51
C TYR A 176 10.93 -27.23 7.29
N SER A 177 10.75 -28.04 8.33
CA SER A 177 10.98 -29.48 8.36
C SER A 177 9.87 -30.15 9.17
N PHE A 178 9.94 -31.47 9.27
CA PHE A 178 8.95 -32.24 9.99
C PHE A 178 9.58 -33.10 11.06
N ILE A 179 8.93 -33.15 12.22
CA ILE A 179 9.26 -34.07 13.32
C ILE A 179 8.18 -35.13 13.33
N HIS A 180 8.56 -36.39 13.16
CA HIS A 180 7.65 -37.52 13.16
C HIS A 180 7.65 -38.25 14.50
N GLU A 181 6.46 -38.45 15.03
CA GLU A 181 6.20 -39.23 16.26
C GLU A 181 5.12 -40.28 15.92
N ASP A 182 4.84 -41.14 16.88
CA ASP A 182 3.77 -42.14 16.66
C ASP A 182 2.40 -41.48 16.54
N GLY A 183 1.75 -41.74 15.40
CA GLY A 183 0.42 -41.22 15.08
C GLY A 183 0.36 -39.71 14.77
N LYS A 184 1.49 -38.98 14.65
CA LYS A 184 1.49 -37.58 14.31
C LYS A 184 2.78 -37.09 13.65
N HIS A 185 2.71 -35.95 12.99
CA HIS A 185 3.87 -35.17 12.54
C HIS A 185 3.70 -33.70 12.89
N THR A 186 4.76 -33.07 13.36
CA THR A 186 4.80 -31.65 13.70
C THR A 186 5.57 -30.89 12.64
N LEU A 187 4.94 -29.88 12.05
CA LEU A 187 5.57 -28.93 11.11
C LEU A 187 6.39 -27.91 11.91
N LEU A 188 7.70 -27.92 11.76
CA LEU A 188 8.62 -27.02 12.47
C LEU A 188 9.12 -25.93 11.51
N PHE A 189 8.82 -24.67 11.80
CA PHE A 189 9.40 -23.50 11.15
C PHE A 189 10.58 -22.95 11.93
N THR A 190 11.65 -22.61 11.22
CA THR A 190 12.82 -21.95 11.81
C THR A 190 13.41 -20.92 10.84
N ASP A 191 14.07 -19.89 11.39
CA ASP A 191 14.83 -18.88 10.64
C ASP A 191 16.35 -19.11 10.68
N SER A 192 16.79 -20.24 11.29
CA SER A 192 18.20 -20.60 11.40
C SER A 192 18.39 -22.11 11.39
N SER A 193 19.34 -22.56 10.56
CA SER A 193 19.75 -23.97 10.51
C SER A 193 20.26 -24.51 11.86
N GLU A 194 20.72 -23.64 12.77
CA GLU A 194 21.14 -24.05 14.12
C GLU A 194 20.00 -24.59 14.97
N ARG A 195 18.77 -24.15 14.71
CA ARG A 195 17.56 -24.56 15.45
C ARG A 195 16.95 -25.85 14.96
N LEU A 196 17.43 -26.40 13.84
CA LEU A 196 16.99 -27.68 13.33
C LEU A 196 17.43 -28.82 14.26
N PRO A 197 16.63 -29.92 14.37
CA PRO A 197 16.95 -31.05 15.23
C PRO A 197 18.24 -31.75 14.82
N GLN A 198 18.87 -32.43 15.79
CA GLN A 198 20.07 -33.23 15.57
C GLN A 198 19.84 -34.66 16.00
N LEU A 199 20.35 -35.62 15.23
CA LEU A 199 20.35 -37.04 15.61
C LEU A 199 21.22 -37.23 16.85
N GLY A 200 20.75 -38.05 17.79
CA GLY A 200 21.44 -38.26 19.09
C GLY A 200 22.72 -39.10 19.01
N MET A 201 22.91 -39.82 17.90
CA MET A 201 24.08 -40.70 17.70
C MET A 201 24.82 -40.30 16.43
N PRO A 202 26.15 -40.30 16.44
CA PRO A 202 26.95 -40.07 15.24
C PRO A 202 26.80 -41.23 14.25
N ILE A 203 26.95 -40.95 12.97
CA ILE A 203 26.85 -41.95 11.89
C ILE A 203 28.23 -42.26 11.38
N PRO A 204 28.65 -43.55 11.40
CA PRO A 204 29.96 -43.95 10.90
C PRO A 204 30.00 -43.94 9.36
N TYR A 205 31.19 -43.65 8.83
CA TYR A 205 31.50 -43.81 7.39
C TYR A 205 32.18 -45.17 7.17
N ASN A 206 31.65 -45.93 6.21
CA ASN A 206 32.23 -47.21 5.82
C ASN A 206 32.20 -47.36 4.28
N ALA A 207 33.34 -47.11 3.64
CA ALA A 207 33.48 -47.22 2.18
C ALA A 207 33.78 -48.67 1.71
N LEU A 208 34.02 -49.61 2.61
CA LEU A 208 34.39 -50.98 2.25
C LEU A 208 33.14 -51.74 1.77
N SER A 209 33.03 -51.91 0.46
CA SER A 209 31.99 -52.74 -0.14
C SER A 209 32.30 -54.21 0.07
N GLY A 210 31.44 -54.91 0.80
CA GLY A 210 31.50 -56.37 0.94
C GLY A 210 31.55 -56.92 2.38
N GLY A 211 31.59 -56.05 3.40
CA GLY A 211 31.40 -56.43 4.80
C GLY A 211 29.93 -56.26 5.22
N VAL A 212 29.41 -57.21 5.99
CA VAL A 212 28.12 -57.05 6.70
C VAL A 212 28.38 -56.19 7.92
N SER A 213 27.80 -54.97 7.95
CA SER A 213 27.79 -54.15 9.14
C SER A 213 26.46 -54.38 9.89
N ASP A 214 26.52 -54.59 11.18
CA ASP A 214 25.32 -54.74 12.04
C ASP A 214 24.65 -53.37 12.35
N ALA A 215 25.37 -52.27 12.15
CA ALA A 215 24.86 -50.90 12.31
C ALA A 215 24.76 -50.16 10.96
N PRO A 216 23.76 -49.29 10.82
CA PRO A 216 23.62 -48.41 9.65
C PRO A 216 24.82 -47.47 9.49
N TYR A 217 25.22 -47.18 8.23
CA TYR A 217 26.39 -46.37 7.93
C TYR A 217 26.22 -45.57 6.62
N ILE A 218 27.13 -44.61 6.41
CA ILE A 218 27.28 -43.90 5.14
C ILE A 218 28.33 -44.62 4.30
N SER A 219 27.94 -45.09 3.12
CA SER A 219 28.78 -45.87 2.22
C SER A 219 29.51 -45.04 1.17
N HIS A 220 29.03 -43.87 0.87
CA HIS A 220 29.60 -42.95 -0.10
C HIS A 220 29.37 -41.50 0.32
N LEU A 221 30.37 -40.65 0.16
CA LEU A 221 30.28 -39.21 0.39
C LEU A 221 31.21 -38.49 -0.63
N ALA A 222 30.64 -37.59 -1.39
CA ALA A 222 31.38 -36.74 -2.34
C ALA A 222 31.07 -35.27 -2.03
N THR A 223 32.10 -34.46 -1.87
CA THR A 223 31.97 -33.02 -1.64
C THR A 223 32.05 -32.26 -2.95
N HIS A 224 31.26 -31.19 -3.04
CA HIS A 224 31.23 -30.29 -4.17
C HIS A 224 31.39 -28.85 -3.68
N THR A 225 32.29 -28.10 -4.30
CA THR A 225 32.55 -26.69 -4.03
C THR A 225 32.47 -25.93 -5.34
N GLN A 226 31.69 -24.85 -5.35
CA GLN A 226 31.56 -24.01 -6.54
C GLN A 226 31.64 -22.53 -6.19
N THR A 227 31.97 -21.72 -7.19
CA THR A 227 31.99 -20.27 -7.07
C THR A 227 30.56 -19.74 -7.06
N GLU A 228 30.25 -18.86 -6.11
CA GLU A 228 28.94 -18.22 -5.95
C GLU A 228 29.10 -16.71 -5.72
N VAL A 229 27.98 -16.00 -5.63
CA VAL A 229 27.92 -14.57 -5.34
C VAL A 229 28.71 -14.23 -4.08
N SER A 230 29.52 -13.18 -4.14
CA SER A 230 30.36 -12.74 -3.00
C SER A 230 29.70 -11.64 -2.17
N GLN A 231 28.82 -10.85 -2.78
CA GLN A 231 28.18 -9.71 -2.15
C GLN A 231 26.75 -9.52 -2.67
N THR A 232 25.85 -9.16 -1.79
CA THR A 232 24.51 -8.70 -2.17
C THR A 232 24.30 -7.25 -1.73
N VAL A 233 23.59 -6.49 -2.56
CA VAL A 233 23.18 -5.13 -2.29
C VAL A 233 21.70 -5.01 -2.61
N LEU A 234 20.89 -4.66 -1.61
CA LEU A 234 19.48 -4.39 -1.79
C LEU A 234 19.21 -2.90 -1.56
N LYS A 235 18.37 -2.31 -2.41
CA LYS A 235 17.95 -0.91 -2.30
C LYS A 235 16.45 -0.79 -2.37
N ASP A 236 15.87 0.12 -1.57
CA ASP A 236 14.44 0.40 -1.58
C ASP A 236 14.16 1.91 -1.54
N TYR A 237 12.89 2.26 -1.57
CA TYR A 237 12.39 3.62 -1.50
C TYR A 237 11.19 3.71 -0.56
N SER A 238 11.14 4.79 0.22
CA SER A 238 9.97 5.14 1.04
C SER A 238 9.59 6.60 0.80
N PHE A 239 8.33 6.84 0.44
CA PHE A 239 7.83 8.20 0.29
C PHE A 239 7.80 8.98 1.62
N LYS A 240 7.77 8.28 2.76
CA LYS A 240 7.86 8.88 4.10
C LYS A 240 9.28 9.38 4.43
N LYS A 241 10.29 8.86 3.73
CA LYS A 241 11.70 9.26 3.85
C LYS A 241 12.34 9.31 2.46
N PRO A 242 11.91 10.24 1.58
CA PRO A 242 12.25 10.20 0.15
C PRO A 242 13.74 10.43 -0.15
N SER A 243 14.45 11.12 0.72
CA SER A 243 15.89 11.39 0.60
C SER A 243 16.76 10.33 1.26
N TYR A 244 16.18 9.37 1.99
CA TYR A 244 16.93 8.30 2.62
C TYR A 244 17.23 7.18 1.63
N GLY A 245 18.51 6.87 1.47
CA GLY A 245 18.93 5.84 0.52
C GLY A 245 18.88 4.45 1.13
N PHE A 246 17.69 3.90 1.39
CA PHE A 246 17.50 2.54 1.90
C PHE A 246 18.36 1.49 1.17
N GLU A 247 19.66 1.44 1.47
CA GLU A 247 20.62 0.52 0.88
C GLU A 247 21.27 -0.35 1.95
N GLN A 248 21.25 -1.65 1.74
CA GLN A 248 21.85 -2.64 2.63
C GLN A 248 22.82 -3.51 1.86
N GLN A 249 23.95 -3.86 2.49
CA GLN A 249 24.99 -4.69 1.90
C GLN A 249 25.29 -5.88 2.83
N ALA A 250 25.55 -7.05 2.22
CA ALA A 250 26.03 -8.23 2.93
C ALA A 250 27.15 -8.89 2.13
N HIS A 251 28.15 -9.41 2.84
CA HIS A 251 29.32 -10.08 2.25
C HIS A 251 29.35 -11.55 2.66
N GLY A 252 29.68 -12.41 1.72
CA GLY A 252 29.86 -13.83 1.98
C GLY A 252 31.11 -14.11 2.82
N VAL A 253 31.11 -15.24 3.48
CA VAL A 253 32.25 -15.79 4.23
C VAL A 253 32.78 -17.04 3.54
N GLU A 254 33.96 -17.52 3.93
CA GLU A 254 34.59 -18.75 3.38
C GLU A 254 34.76 -18.71 1.83
N MET A 255 35.38 -17.63 1.33
CA MET A 255 35.54 -17.37 -0.10
C MET A 255 37.01 -17.38 -0.57
N ASP A 256 37.90 -18.05 0.13
CA ASP A 256 39.36 -18.05 -0.16
C ASP A 256 39.72 -18.58 -1.56
N TYR A 257 38.77 -19.32 -2.16
CA TYR A 257 38.92 -19.93 -3.48
C TYR A 257 38.37 -19.10 -4.65
N GLN A 258 37.78 -17.92 -4.41
CA GLN A 258 37.17 -17.13 -5.46
C GLN A 258 37.57 -15.63 -5.42
N ARG A 259 37.37 -14.94 -6.55
CA ARG A 259 37.57 -13.49 -6.65
C ARG A 259 36.40 -12.74 -6.00
N THR A 260 36.62 -12.23 -4.81
CA THR A 260 35.54 -11.63 -3.98
C THR A 260 35.03 -10.27 -4.47
N GLU A 261 35.83 -9.56 -5.30
CA GLU A 261 35.53 -8.18 -5.70
C GLU A 261 34.53 -8.03 -6.85
N PHE A 262 34.21 -9.12 -7.58
CA PHE A 262 33.47 -9.03 -8.84
C PHE A 262 32.09 -9.66 -8.85
N TYR A 263 31.73 -10.46 -7.86
CA TYR A 263 30.51 -11.26 -7.90
C TYR A 263 29.43 -10.63 -7.03
N GLN A 264 28.96 -9.41 -7.45
CA GLN A 264 27.91 -8.68 -6.76
C GLN A 264 26.54 -9.02 -7.35
N HIS A 265 25.57 -9.24 -6.48
CA HIS A 265 24.16 -9.28 -6.80
C HIS A 265 23.48 -7.99 -6.27
N PHE A 266 22.97 -7.16 -7.19
CA PHE A 266 22.20 -5.96 -6.86
C PHE A 266 20.73 -6.16 -7.23
N ASP A 267 19.81 -5.78 -6.34
CA ASP A 267 18.37 -5.84 -6.60
C ASP A 267 17.65 -4.62 -6.00
N ALA A 268 16.66 -4.10 -6.74
CA ALA A 268 15.77 -3.02 -6.33
C ALA A 268 14.40 -3.17 -7.03
N PRO A 269 13.28 -3.06 -6.31
CA PRO A 269 13.14 -2.74 -4.89
C PRO A 269 13.47 -3.91 -3.96
N GLY A 270 14.12 -3.62 -2.82
CA GLY A 270 14.50 -4.60 -1.80
C GLY A 270 13.33 -5.08 -0.93
N ARG A 271 12.15 -4.46 -1.07
CA ARG A 271 10.88 -4.81 -0.40
C ARG A 271 10.90 -4.67 1.13
N TYR A 272 11.68 -3.74 1.65
CA TYR A 272 11.73 -3.41 3.07
C TYR A 272 11.46 -1.92 3.29
N LYS A 273 11.01 -1.58 4.51
CA LYS A 273 10.66 -0.20 4.88
C LYS A 273 11.40 0.30 6.13
N ASN A 274 12.28 -0.53 6.69
CA ASN A 274 13.19 -0.17 7.78
C ASN A 274 14.50 -0.95 7.63
N ASP A 275 15.58 -0.44 8.24
CA ASP A 275 16.92 -1.00 8.09
C ASP A 275 17.08 -2.38 8.72
N GLN A 276 16.39 -2.67 9.81
CA GLN A 276 16.45 -3.98 10.47
C GLN A 276 15.95 -5.08 9.53
N SER A 277 14.77 -4.88 8.91
CA SER A 277 14.25 -5.80 7.90
C SER A 277 15.13 -5.85 6.67
N GLY A 278 15.64 -4.70 6.20
CA GLY A 278 16.52 -4.62 5.04
C GLY A 278 17.81 -5.39 5.23
N LYS A 279 18.44 -5.29 6.40
CA LYS A 279 19.63 -6.06 6.75
C LYS A 279 19.34 -7.56 6.77
N ALA A 280 18.22 -7.97 7.38
CA ALA A 280 17.82 -9.38 7.40
C ALA A 280 17.55 -9.92 5.99
N PHE A 281 16.77 -9.21 5.17
CA PHE A 281 16.45 -9.62 3.80
C PHE A 281 17.70 -9.71 2.89
N ASN A 282 18.63 -8.81 3.10
CA ASN A 282 19.89 -8.84 2.34
C ASN A 282 20.76 -10.05 2.72
N GLN A 283 20.84 -10.39 4.01
CA GLN A 283 21.55 -11.59 4.46
C GLN A 283 20.86 -12.87 3.96
N ILE A 284 19.52 -12.96 4.06
CA ILE A 284 18.73 -14.07 3.53
C ILE A 284 18.98 -14.25 2.02
N ARG A 285 19.01 -13.15 1.25
CA ARG A 285 19.32 -13.18 -0.18
C ARG A 285 20.73 -13.73 -0.44
N LEU A 286 21.70 -13.32 0.33
CA LEU A 286 23.07 -13.79 0.22
C LEU A 286 23.16 -15.30 0.53
N ASP A 287 22.57 -15.72 1.66
CA ASP A 287 22.56 -17.13 2.09
C ASP A 287 21.88 -18.02 1.04
N TYR A 288 20.75 -17.57 0.49
CA TYR A 288 20.09 -18.25 -0.61
C TYR A 288 21.00 -18.42 -1.84
N LEU A 289 21.62 -17.34 -2.30
CA LEU A 289 22.49 -17.36 -3.50
C LEU A 289 23.72 -18.24 -3.28
N ARG A 290 24.18 -18.41 -2.04
CA ARG A 290 25.35 -19.19 -1.67
C ARG A 290 25.01 -20.60 -1.15
N ARG A 291 23.74 -21.01 -1.08
CA ARG A 291 23.31 -22.29 -0.50
C ARG A 291 23.96 -23.54 -1.13
N ASN A 292 24.46 -23.43 -2.37
CA ASN A 292 25.14 -24.50 -3.07
C ASN A 292 26.67 -24.33 -3.14
N ALA A 293 27.25 -23.29 -2.50
CA ALA A 293 28.70 -23.06 -2.54
C ALA A 293 29.50 -24.23 -2.01
N HIS A 294 29.01 -24.87 -0.96
CA HIS A 294 29.61 -26.05 -0.32
C HIS A 294 28.55 -27.09 -0.06
N THR A 295 28.54 -28.16 -0.82
CA THR A 295 27.59 -29.29 -0.66
C THR A 295 28.31 -30.61 -0.61
N ALA A 296 27.63 -31.61 -0.08
CA ALA A 296 28.06 -33.00 -0.23
C ALA A 296 26.87 -33.85 -0.66
N THR A 297 27.14 -34.91 -1.42
CA THR A 297 26.14 -35.93 -1.78
C THR A 297 26.66 -37.30 -1.33
N GLY A 298 25.72 -38.15 -0.93
CA GLY A 298 26.14 -39.46 -0.41
C GLY A 298 25.07 -40.52 -0.51
N LYS A 299 25.43 -41.73 -0.07
CA LYS A 299 24.57 -42.92 0.00
C LYS A 299 24.70 -43.55 1.37
N SER A 300 23.57 -44.04 1.89
CA SER A 300 23.54 -44.71 3.19
C SER A 300 22.41 -45.74 3.25
N ASN A 301 22.48 -46.60 4.27
CA ASN A 301 21.38 -47.47 4.70
C ASN A 301 20.76 -47.03 6.04
N HIS A 302 21.03 -45.81 6.51
CA HIS A 302 20.54 -45.27 7.78
C HIS A 302 19.18 -44.62 7.61
N PRO A 303 18.06 -45.17 8.13
CA PRO A 303 16.71 -44.67 7.85
C PRO A 303 16.42 -43.28 8.40
N GLN A 304 17.10 -42.84 9.46
CA GLN A 304 16.86 -41.55 10.10
C GLN A 304 17.49 -40.34 9.39
N LEU A 305 18.23 -40.57 8.29
CA LEU A 305 18.74 -39.47 7.48
C LEU A 305 17.61 -38.83 6.68
N GLN A 306 16.92 -37.89 7.26
CA GLN A 306 15.81 -37.13 6.67
C GLN A 306 16.14 -35.63 6.58
N ALA A 307 15.52 -34.94 5.63
CA ALA A 307 15.75 -33.51 5.44
C ALA A 307 15.35 -32.70 6.71
N GLY A 308 16.15 -31.69 7.03
CA GLY A 308 15.97 -30.86 8.21
C GLY A 308 16.58 -31.42 9.50
N TYR A 309 17.32 -32.53 9.42
CA TYR A 309 18.05 -33.07 10.56
C TYR A 309 19.55 -32.90 10.40
N LYS A 310 20.23 -32.57 11.48
CA LYS A 310 21.69 -32.57 11.59
C LYS A 310 22.17 -33.92 12.14
N PHE A 311 23.38 -34.31 11.73
CA PHE A 311 24.07 -35.45 12.29
C PHE A 311 25.59 -35.24 12.29
N ASP A 312 26.28 -35.91 13.17
CA ASP A 312 27.74 -35.93 13.23
C ASP A 312 28.26 -37.13 12.43
N LEU A 313 29.09 -36.84 11.38
CA LEU A 313 29.81 -37.87 10.66
C LEU A 313 31.08 -38.25 11.41
N GLN A 314 31.36 -39.54 11.52
CA GLN A 314 32.59 -40.09 12.12
C GLN A 314 33.24 -41.15 11.21
N GLU A 315 34.49 -41.44 11.52
CA GLU A 315 35.28 -42.51 10.86
C GLU A 315 35.58 -42.28 9.37
N HIS A 316 35.35 -41.08 8.85
CA HIS A 316 35.78 -40.75 7.51
C HIS A 316 37.32 -40.57 7.47
N ILE A 317 38.00 -41.10 6.41
CA ILE A 317 39.45 -41.04 6.25
C ILE A 317 39.95 -39.58 6.20
N ASP A 318 39.27 -38.73 5.47
CA ASP A 318 39.52 -37.29 5.56
C ASP A 318 38.86 -36.71 6.82
N SER A 319 39.68 -36.37 7.80
CA SER A 319 39.24 -35.85 9.10
C SER A 319 38.44 -34.54 8.99
N LYS A 320 38.60 -33.77 7.91
CA LYS A 320 37.83 -32.53 7.69
C LYS A 320 36.37 -32.79 7.43
N LEU A 321 36.01 -34.00 6.99
CA LEU A 321 34.64 -34.40 6.75
C LEU A 321 33.94 -34.95 8.00
N ASN A 322 34.70 -35.32 9.06
CA ASN A 322 34.19 -35.72 10.38
C ASN A 322 33.73 -34.48 11.12
N ARG A 323 32.53 -34.03 10.76
CA ARG A 323 31.86 -32.81 11.26
C ARG A 323 30.36 -32.98 11.28
N THR A 324 29.66 -31.99 11.85
CA THR A 324 28.21 -31.94 11.78
C THR A 324 27.75 -31.51 10.38
N TRP A 325 26.86 -32.28 9.80
CA TRP A 325 26.21 -32.02 8.51
C TRP A 325 24.71 -31.81 8.70
N LEU A 326 24.09 -30.99 7.85
CA LEU A 326 22.65 -30.82 7.72
C LEU A 326 22.17 -31.51 6.45
N VAL A 327 21.17 -32.39 6.57
CA VAL A 327 20.50 -33.01 5.43
C VAL A 327 19.53 -32.00 4.82
N VAL A 328 19.70 -31.64 3.55
CA VAL A 328 18.79 -30.72 2.84
C VAL A 328 17.86 -31.45 1.89
N GLU A 329 18.27 -32.60 1.37
CA GLU A 329 17.47 -33.48 0.53
C GLU A 329 17.82 -34.94 0.82
N ALA A 330 16.83 -35.82 0.80
CA ALA A 330 17.04 -37.27 0.87
C ALA A 330 16.04 -37.99 -0.03
N ALA A 331 16.52 -39.02 -0.75
CA ALA A 331 15.68 -39.94 -1.51
C ALA A 331 15.79 -41.33 -0.88
N HIS A 332 14.67 -41.93 -0.55
CA HIS A 332 14.55 -43.17 0.19
C HIS A 332 14.00 -44.28 -0.70
N TYR A 333 14.55 -45.45 -0.65
CA TYR A 333 14.15 -46.61 -1.42
C TYR A 333 14.06 -47.82 -0.50
N GLY A 334 12.86 -48.36 -0.36
CA GLY A 334 12.59 -49.59 0.38
C GLY A 334 12.00 -50.65 -0.58
N LYS A 335 12.44 -51.90 -0.42
CA LYS A 335 11.86 -53.05 -1.14
C LYS A 335 11.74 -54.24 -0.20
N GLN A 336 10.52 -54.81 -0.11
CA GLN A 336 10.18 -55.93 0.79
C GLN A 336 9.60 -57.08 -0.05
N THR A 337 10.46 -57.78 -0.77
CA THR A 337 10.07 -58.88 -1.67
C THR A 337 9.39 -60.04 -0.96
N GLN A 338 9.77 -60.33 0.32
CA GLN A 338 9.17 -61.38 1.15
C GLN A 338 7.70 -61.14 1.49
N ALA A 339 7.20 -59.89 1.34
CA ALA A 339 5.80 -59.56 1.51
C ALA A 339 4.83 -60.35 0.60
N LEU A 340 5.33 -60.96 -0.49
CA LEU A 340 4.61 -61.74 -1.46
C LEU A 340 5.15 -63.16 -1.65
N GLU A 341 5.68 -63.74 -0.58
CA GLU A 341 6.26 -65.13 -0.61
C GLU A 341 5.24 -66.16 -1.15
N GLU A 342 3.96 -66.02 -0.82
CA GLU A 342 2.87 -66.84 -1.33
C GLU A 342 2.65 -66.74 -2.85
N GLU A 343 3.13 -65.66 -3.47
CA GLU A 343 3.08 -65.44 -4.92
C GLU A 343 4.45 -65.55 -5.61
N GLY A 344 5.41 -66.23 -4.95
CA GLY A 344 6.73 -66.48 -5.49
C GLY A 344 7.74 -65.34 -5.32
N GLY A 345 7.42 -64.36 -4.47
CA GLY A 345 8.33 -63.30 -4.11
C GLY A 345 9.55 -63.89 -3.38
N SER A 346 10.74 -63.62 -3.86
CA SER A 346 12.00 -64.07 -3.23
C SER A 346 13.03 -62.95 -3.15
N GLY A 347 13.84 -62.92 -2.13
CA GLY A 347 14.93 -61.97 -1.92
C GLY A 347 14.84 -61.27 -0.54
N GLU A 348 15.90 -60.61 -0.19
CA GLU A 348 15.98 -59.90 1.07
C GLU A 348 15.23 -58.58 1.04
N THR A 349 14.67 -58.14 2.17
CA THR A 349 14.20 -56.79 2.36
C THR A 349 15.39 -55.83 2.39
N THR A 350 15.33 -54.78 1.61
CA THR A 350 16.42 -53.83 1.43
C THR A 350 15.96 -52.39 1.65
N TYR A 351 16.84 -51.59 2.23
CA TYR A 351 16.66 -50.17 2.35
C TYR A 351 17.94 -49.43 1.96
N ARG A 352 17.82 -48.34 1.25
CA ARG A 352 18.90 -47.42 0.95
C ARG A 352 18.37 -45.99 0.79
N ASN A 353 19.24 -45.01 1.03
CA ASN A 353 18.95 -43.64 0.68
C ASN A 353 20.11 -42.97 -0.03
N GLU A 354 19.79 -41.90 -0.72
CA GLU A 354 20.71 -40.97 -1.35
C GLU A 354 20.37 -39.57 -0.84
N PHE A 355 21.39 -38.79 -0.49
CA PHE A 355 21.14 -37.53 0.19
C PHE A 355 22.06 -36.41 -0.31
N LYS A 356 21.63 -35.16 -0.09
CA LYS A 356 22.40 -33.93 -0.24
C LYS A 356 22.56 -33.26 1.09
N LEU A 357 23.77 -32.82 1.41
CA LEU A 357 24.16 -32.20 2.67
C LEU A 357 24.77 -30.83 2.44
N ILE A 358 24.70 -30.00 3.50
CA ILE A 358 25.56 -28.84 3.68
C ILE A 358 26.23 -28.90 5.06
N PRO A 359 27.38 -28.23 5.27
CA PRO A 359 27.92 -28.04 6.61
C PRO A 359 26.91 -27.37 7.54
N ALA A 360 26.67 -27.94 8.73
CA ALA A 360 25.60 -27.50 9.63
C ALA A 360 25.71 -26.06 10.16
N HIS A 361 26.91 -25.43 10.07
CA HIS A 361 27.12 -24.03 10.45
C HIS A 361 26.70 -23.05 9.34
N ILE A 362 26.39 -23.54 8.13
CA ILE A 362 25.87 -22.72 7.03
C ILE A 362 24.36 -22.62 7.19
N ASN A 363 23.85 -21.38 7.14
CA ASN A 363 22.41 -21.15 7.16
C ASN A 363 21.83 -21.40 5.77
N TRP A 364 21.03 -22.45 5.63
CA TRP A 364 20.39 -22.78 4.35
C TRP A 364 19.10 -21.98 4.16
N GLN A 365 18.88 -21.50 2.94
CA GLN A 365 17.69 -20.74 2.57
C GLN A 365 17.01 -21.37 1.34
N ALA A 366 15.66 -21.38 1.39
CA ALA A 366 14.84 -21.88 0.28
C ALA A 366 14.91 -20.96 -0.93
N GLN A 367 14.59 -21.51 -2.11
CA GLN A 367 14.50 -20.73 -3.34
C GLN A 367 13.33 -19.75 -3.25
N PRO A 368 13.56 -18.44 -3.46
CA PRO A 368 12.48 -17.47 -3.56
C PRO A 368 11.51 -17.83 -4.67
N GLN A 369 10.22 -17.85 -4.35
CA GLN A 369 9.16 -18.02 -5.33
C GLN A 369 8.79 -16.66 -5.93
N PRO A 370 8.43 -16.59 -7.23
CA PRO A 370 8.01 -15.36 -7.86
C PRO A 370 6.73 -14.85 -7.18
N LYS A 371 6.72 -13.57 -6.82
CA LYS A 371 5.53 -12.91 -6.29
C LYS A 371 4.50 -12.72 -7.43
N PRO A 372 3.21 -13.01 -7.21
CA PRO A 372 2.18 -12.73 -8.20
C PRO A 372 2.20 -11.25 -8.60
N GLN A 373 2.04 -10.99 -9.89
CA GLN A 373 1.96 -9.64 -10.43
C GLN A 373 0.51 -9.30 -10.80
N VAL A 374 0.14 -8.06 -10.57
CA VAL A 374 -1.13 -7.49 -11.03
C VAL A 374 -0.90 -6.89 -12.41
N ASP A 375 -1.47 -7.48 -13.45
CA ASP A 375 -1.21 -7.17 -14.86
C ASP A 375 -1.83 -5.85 -15.35
N GLY A 376 -2.51 -5.10 -14.50
CA GLY A 376 -3.15 -3.84 -14.91
C GLY A 376 -3.82 -3.15 -13.74
N PRO A 377 -4.46 -1.99 -14.00
CA PRO A 377 -5.22 -1.30 -12.97
C PRO A 377 -6.49 -2.08 -12.60
N MET A 378 -6.95 -1.88 -11.37
CA MET A 378 -8.20 -2.42 -10.85
C MET A 378 -9.12 -1.29 -10.42
N ILE A 379 -10.41 -1.57 -10.43
CA ILE A 379 -11.41 -0.72 -9.78
C ILE A 379 -11.47 -1.06 -8.29
N ALA A 380 -11.59 -0.02 -7.45
CA ALA A 380 -11.88 -0.15 -6.04
C ALA A 380 -12.80 0.98 -5.58
N THR A 381 -13.51 0.78 -4.48
CA THR A 381 -14.36 1.80 -3.87
C THR A 381 -13.65 2.40 -2.66
N VAL A 382 -13.67 3.72 -2.53
CA VAL A 382 -13.15 4.40 -1.34
C VAL A 382 -14.05 4.14 -0.15
N VAL A 383 -13.45 3.79 0.98
CA VAL A 383 -14.16 3.40 2.21
C VAL A 383 -13.59 4.15 3.43
N GLY A 384 -14.38 4.16 4.51
CA GLY A 384 -14.00 4.80 5.76
C GLY A 384 -14.98 4.46 6.88
N PRO A 385 -14.86 5.14 8.04
CA PRO A 385 -15.78 4.99 9.16
C PRO A 385 -17.23 5.36 8.80
N GLU A 386 -18.17 4.74 9.48
CA GLU A 386 -19.59 5.03 9.31
C GLU A 386 -19.91 6.50 9.67
N GLY A 387 -20.64 7.18 8.79
CA GLY A 387 -21.04 8.59 8.97
C GLY A 387 -20.00 9.60 8.47
N GLU A 388 -18.82 9.19 8.03
CA GLU A 388 -17.84 10.04 7.38
C GLU A 388 -18.03 10.10 5.86
N GLU A 389 -17.76 11.27 5.27
CA GLU A 389 -17.77 11.47 3.81
C GLU A 389 -16.36 11.52 3.23
N ILE A 390 -15.40 12.02 4.01
CA ILE A 390 -14.00 12.17 3.60
C ILE A 390 -13.11 11.59 4.69
N PHE A 391 -12.37 10.52 4.37
CA PHE A 391 -11.47 9.88 5.31
C PHE A 391 -10.08 9.76 4.68
N CYS A 392 -9.14 10.59 5.16
CA CYS A 392 -7.77 10.60 4.69
C CYS A 392 -6.78 10.82 5.85
N ASP A 393 -5.52 10.50 5.60
CA ASP A 393 -4.43 10.81 6.54
C ASP A 393 -3.68 12.12 6.16
N GLU A 394 -2.62 12.42 6.91
CA GLU A 394 -1.77 13.62 6.73
C GLU A 394 -1.07 13.69 5.35
N HIS A 395 -1.03 12.59 4.61
CA HIS A 395 -0.46 12.52 3.26
C HIS A 395 -1.54 12.52 2.16
N GLY A 396 -2.81 12.74 2.52
CA GLY A 396 -3.94 12.68 1.59
C GLY A 396 -4.19 11.28 1.02
N ARG A 397 -3.75 10.22 1.73
CA ARG A 397 -4.05 8.83 1.40
C ARG A 397 -5.45 8.47 1.84
N VAL A 398 -6.07 7.52 1.16
CA VAL A 398 -7.41 7.02 1.46
C VAL A 398 -7.41 5.51 1.63
N LYS A 399 -8.48 4.97 2.19
CA LYS A 399 -8.74 3.53 2.30
C LYS A 399 -9.64 3.09 1.16
N VAL A 400 -9.43 1.87 0.66
CA VAL A 400 -10.21 1.31 -0.44
C VAL A 400 -10.67 -0.11 -0.14
N HIS A 401 -11.77 -0.51 -0.76
CA HIS A 401 -12.25 -1.88 -0.79
C HIS A 401 -12.20 -2.40 -2.23
N PHE A 402 -11.52 -3.53 -2.43
CA PHE A 402 -11.44 -4.19 -3.73
C PHE A 402 -12.62 -5.14 -3.94
N PRO A 403 -13.24 -5.21 -5.13
CA PRO A 403 -14.39 -6.09 -5.38
C PRO A 403 -14.13 -7.58 -5.15
N TRP A 404 -12.86 -8.02 -5.22
CA TRP A 404 -12.46 -9.40 -4.97
C TRP A 404 -12.21 -9.71 -3.48
N ASP A 405 -12.10 -8.71 -2.62
CA ASP A 405 -11.89 -8.91 -1.18
C ASP A 405 -13.20 -9.29 -0.50
N ARG A 406 -13.32 -10.58 -0.19
CA ARG A 406 -14.49 -11.16 0.48
C ARG A 406 -14.36 -11.26 1.99
N TYR A 407 -13.24 -10.83 2.56
CA TYR A 407 -12.95 -10.97 4.00
C TYR A 407 -13.14 -9.68 4.78
N SER A 408 -13.10 -8.52 4.12
CA SER A 408 -13.33 -7.24 4.76
C SER A 408 -14.79 -6.80 4.70
N SER A 409 -15.19 -5.92 5.63
CA SER A 409 -16.54 -5.40 5.73
C SER A 409 -16.74 -4.07 4.98
N ALA A 410 -15.89 -3.74 4.01
CA ALA A 410 -15.91 -2.50 3.24
C ALA A 410 -15.93 -1.24 4.12
N ASN A 411 -15.06 -1.19 5.13
CA ASN A 411 -14.91 -0.08 6.07
C ASN A 411 -13.44 0.40 6.13
N GLU A 412 -13.10 1.24 7.11
CA GLU A 412 -11.75 1.80 7.32
C GLU A 412 -10.63 0.74 7.51
N ASN A 413 -11.00 -0.52 7.73
CA ASN A 413 -10.05 -1.63 7.91
C ASN A 413 -9.86 -2.48 6.65
N SER A 414 -10.46 -2.10 5.51
CA SER A 414 -10.44 -2.92 4.28
C SER A 414 -9.11 -2.90 3.55
N SER A 415 -8.29 -1.85 3.70
CA SER A 415 -6.96 -1.79 3.09
C SER A 415 -5.95 -1.03 3.94
N CYS A 416 -4.70 -1.00 3.50
CA CYS A 416 -3.74 0.01 3.96
C CYS A 416 -4.16 1.42 3.49
N TRP A 417 -3.46 2.43 3.96
CA TRP A 417 -3.53 3.77 3.41
C TRP A 417 -2.95 3.80 2.00
N VAL A 418 -3.77 4.09 0.99
CA VAL A 418 -3.39 4.10 -0.43
C VAL A 418 -3.15 5.53 -0.89
N ARG A 419 -1.96 5.80 -1.45
CA ARG A 419 -1.61 7.12 -2.02
C ARG A 419 -2.50 7.46 -3.20
N VAL A 420 -2.84 8.74 -3.33
CA VAL A 420 -3.61 9.27 -4.45
C VAL A 420 -2.71 10.10 -5.35
N SER A 421 -2.64 9.75 -6.63
CA SER A 421 -1.99 10.57 -7.64
C SER A 421 -2.80 11.85 -7.85
N GLN A 422 -2.15 13.00 -7.75
CA GLN A 422 -2.74 14.31 -8.01
C GLN A 422 -2.29 14.81 -9.39
N GLY A 423 -3.09 15.67 -10.01
CA GLY A 423 -2.75 16.23 -11.31
C GLY A 423 -1.47 17.08 -11.32
N TRP A 424 -1.14 17.65 -10.15
CA TRP A 424 0.09 18.42 -9.91
C TRP A 424 0.44 18.33 -8.42
N ALA A 425 1.68 17.98 -8.10
CA ALA A 425 2.15 17.81 -6.73
C ALA A 425 3.57 18.36 -6.56
N GLY A 426 3.67 19.58 -6.04
CA GLY A 426 4.92 20.22 -5.66
C GLY A 426 5.01 20.45 -4.15
N SER A 427 6.14 20.99 -3.69
CA SER A 427 6.28 21.37 -2.28
C SER A 427 5.42 22.58 -1.98
N GLN A 428 4.31 22.39 -1.25
CA GLN A 428 3.35 23.44 -0.85
C GLN A 428 2.57 24.09 -2.00
N TYR A 429 2.61 23.49 -3.20
CA TYR A 429 1.81 23.95 -4.33
C TYR A 429 1.36 22.80 -5.22
N GLY A 430 0.30 22.98 -5.94
CA GLY A 430 -0.25 21.99 -6.85
C GLY A 430 -1.77 21.89 -6.78
N MET A 431 -2.29 20.74 -7.19
CA MET A 431 -3.71 20.44 -7.19
C MET A 431 -3.95 19.29 -6.18
N ILE A 432 -4.86 19.50 -5.25
CA ILE A 432 -5.29 18.46 -4.32
C ILE A 432 -6.80 18.24 -4.42
N ALA A 433 -7.22 16.99 -4.59
CA ALA A 433 -8.61 16.59 -4.55
C ALA A 433 -8.70 15.19 -3.95
N ILE A 434 -9.16 15.09 -2.71
CA ILE A 434 -9.27 13.80 -1.99
C ILE A 434 -10.51 13.05 -2.49
N PRO A 435 -10.39 11.77 -2.90
CA PRO A 435 -11.54 10.93 -3.19
C PRO A 435 -12.40 10.75 -1.94
N ARG A 436 -13.73 10.85 -2.09
CA ARG A 436 -14.69 10.66 -0.99
C ARG A 436 -15.09 9.21 -0.86
N ILE A 437 -15.59 8.84 0.31
CA ILE A 437 -16.19 7.53 0.57
C ILE A 437 -17.31 7.27 -0.45
N GLY A 438 -17.33 6.07 -1.04
CA GLY A 438 -18.25 5.70 -2.11
C GLY A 438 -17.77 6.03 -3.52
N HIS A 439 -16.70 6.83 -3.69
CA HIS A 439 -16.12 7.07 -5.02
C HIS A 439 -15.44 5.82 -5.57
N GLU A 440 -15.65 5.55 -6.86
CA GLU A 440 -14.92 4.55 -7.59
C GLU A 440 -13.58 5.10 -8.07
N VAL A 441 -12.50 4.38 -7.78
CA VAL A 441 -11.13 4.76 -8.08
C VAL A 441 -10.42 3.69 -8.88
N ILE A 442 -9.50 4.13 -9.75
CA ILE A 442 -8.61 3.26 -10.52
C ILE A 442 -7.33 3.09 -9.70
N VAL A 443 -7.04 1.87 -9.29
CA VAL A 443 -5.87 1.49 -8.50
C VAL A 443 -4.87 0.77 -9.41
N SER A 444 -3.68 1.32 -9.54
CA SER A 444 -2.53 0.68 -10.15
C SER A 444 -1.59 0.14 -9.06
N PHE A 445 -0.67 -0.73 -9.44
CA PHE A 445 0.26 -1.36 -8.50
C PHE A 445 1.70 -1.09 -8.95
N LEU A 446 2.51 -0.52 -8.07
CA LEU A 446 3.90 -0.18 -8.39
C LEU A 446 4.69 -1.46 -8.69
N ASN A 447 5.32 -1.53 -9.86
CA ASN A 447 6.00 -2.72 -10.38
C ASN A 447 5.12 -3.99 -10.44
N GLY A 448 3.80 -3.85 -10.53
CA GLY A 448 2.87 -4.97 -10.47
C GLY A 448 2.73 -5.61 -9.08
N ASP A 449 3.35 -5.07 -8.04
CA ASP A 449 3.34 -5.64 -6.69
C ASP A 449 1.99 -5.40 -6.00
N PRO A 450 1.20 -6.46 -5.69
CA PRO A 450 -0.10 -6.34 -5.05
C PRO A 450 -0.05 -5.65 -3.67
N ASP A 451 1.11 -5.61 -3.02
CA ASP A 451 1.31 -4.92 -1.75
C ASP A 451 1.59 -3.41 -1.90
N GLN A 452 1.68 -2.90 -3.14
CA GLN A 452 2.06 -1.51 -3.43
C GLN A 452 0.98 -0.79 -4.27
N PRO A 453 -0.28 -0.69 -3.77
CA PRO A 453 -1.34 0.00 -4.49
C PRO A 453 -1.13 1.52 -4.52
N ILE A 454 -1.53 2.15 -5.63
CA ILE A 454 -1.60 3.60 -5.80
C ILE A 454 -2.84 3.96 -6.63
N ILE A 455 -3.62 4.94 -6.20
CA ILE A 455 -4.76 5.44 -6.96
C ILE A 455 -4.24 6.36 -8.06
N THR A 456 -4.55 6.02 -9.32
CA THR A 456 -4.10 6.75 -10.51
C THR A 456 -5.23 7.49 -11.23
N GLY A 457 -6.51 7.22 -10.88
CA GLY A 457 -7.65 7.84 -11.51
C GLY A 457 -8.94 7.62 -10.74
N ARG A 458 -10.03 8.15 -11.31
CA ARG A 458 -11.40 8.04 -10.80
C ARG A 458 -12.35 7.86 -11.96
N THR A 459 -13.46 7.15 -11.73
CA THR A 459 -14.51 6.95 -12.72
C THR A 459 -15.88 7.28 -12.14
N TYR A 460 -16.80 7.64 -13.00
CA TYR A 460 -18.22 7.66 -12.67
C TYR A 460 -18.81 6.27 -12.84
N HIS A 461 -19.89 5.96 -12.15
CA HIS A 461 -20.64 4.72 -12.29
C HIS A 461 -22.15 4.98 -12.15
N ALA A 462 -22.98 3.95 -12.24
CA ALA A 462 -24.43 4.08 -12.33
C ALA A 462 -25.10 4.86 -11.19
N THR A 463 -24.51 4.86 -10.00
CA THR A 463 -25.04 5.56 -8.80
C THR A 463 -24.20 6.77 -8.40
N ASN A 464 -22.99 6.93 -8.93
CA ASN A 464 -22.12 8.10 -8.77
C ASN A 464 -21.91 8.72 -10.14
N THR A 465 -22.87 9.56 -10.57
CA THR A 465 -22.94 10.11 -11.91
C THR A 465 -22.22 11.46 -12.00
N SER A 466 -21.98 11.94 -13.24
CA SER A 466 -21.45 13.27 -13.50
C SER A 466 -22.37 14.38 -13.01
N ALA A 467 -21.81 15.56 -12.77
CA ALA A 467 -22.54 16.74 -12.25
C ALA A 467 -23.68 17.22 -13.17
N TYR A 468 -23.65 16.87 -14.43
CA TYR A 468 -24.68 17.16 -15.44
C TYR A 468 -24.99 15.89 -16.20
N GLU A 469 -26.27 15.72 -16.60
CA GLU A 469 -26.71 14.56 -17.36
C GLU A 469 -26.02 14.49 -18.72
N LEU A 470 -25.54 13.30 -19.06
CA LEU A 470 -24.94 12.97 -20.34
C LEU A 470 -25.92 12.07 -21.13
N PRO A 471 -25.99 12.20 -22.46
CA PRO A 471 -25.14 13.01 -23.36
C PRO A 471 -25.60 14.46 -23.59
N GLU A 472 -26.64 14.93 -22.95
CA GLU A 472 -27.28 16.25 -23.20
C GLU A 472 -26.30 17.40 -22.97
N ASN A 473 -25.45 17.30 -21.94
CA ASN A 473 -24.47 18.32 -21.57
C ASN A 473 -23.03 17.96 -21.97
N LYS A 474 -22.85 17.27 -23.09
CA LYS A 474 -21.52 16.81 -23.55
C LYS A 474 -20.53 17.94 -23.89
N THR A 475 -21.03 19.17 -24.07
CA THR A 475 -20.22 20.35 -24.34
C THR A 475 -19.73 21.08 -23.10
N LYS A 476 -20.16 20.61 -21.89
CA LYS A 476 -19.71 21.20 -20.62
C LYS A 476 -18.45 20.56 -20.10
N THR A 477 -17.49 21.40 -19.72
CA THR A 477 -16.36 21.03 -18.86
C THR A 477 -16.59 21.59 -17.46
N VAL A 478 -16.49 20.74 -16.39
CA VAL A 478 -16.94 21.11 -15.06
C VAL A 478 -15.93 20.71 -13.99
N PHE A 479 -15.59 21.65 -13.11
CA PHE A 479 -14.98 21.42 -11.81
C PHE A 479 -16.00 21.77 -10.74
N ARG A 480 -16.61 20.75 -10.10
CA ARG A 480 -17.59 20.92 -9.05
C ARG A 480 -17.15 20.20 -7.79
N SER A 481 -17.13 20.91 -6.68
CA SER A 481 -17.02 20.33 -5.34
C SER A 481 -18.39 20.08 -4.74
N GLU A 482 -18.44 19.42 -3.62
CA GLU A 482 -19.66 19.19 -2.82
C GLU A 482 -19.42 19.63 -1.38
N THR A 483 -20.40 20.25 -0.76
CA THR A 483 -20.32 20.70 0.63
C THR A 483 -20.21 19.47 1.57
N HIS A 484 -19.20 19.46 2.44
CA HIS A 484 -19.01 18.41 3.43
C HIS A 484 -20.08 18.49 4.53
N GLN A 485 -20.73 17.38 4.84
CA GLN A 485 -21.82 17.24 5.83
C GLN A 485 -22.94 18.25 5.62
N GLY A 486 -23.27 18.57 4.38
CA GLY A 486 -24.29 19.54 4.04
C GLY A 486 -24.75 19.44 2.60
N SER A 487 -25.57 20.42 2.16
CA SER A 487 -26.01 20.52 0.77
C SER A 487 -25.43 21.75 0.11
N GLY A 488 -25.04 21.64 -1.16
CA GLY A 488 -24.49 22.73 -1.95
C GLY A 488 -23.16 22.35 -2.61
N TYR A 489 -22.62 23.30 -3.39
CA TYR A 489 -21.42 23.05 -4.17
C TYR A 489 -20.71 24.36 -4.53
N ASN A 490 -19.42 24.30 -4.84
CA ASN A 490 -18.71 25.34 -5.58
C ASN A 490 -18.40 24.82 -6.99
N GLU A 491 -18.45 25.68 -8.00
CA GLU A 491 -18.28 25.25 -9.38
C GLU A 491 -17.52 26.28 -10.23
N LEU A 492 -16.66 25.77 -11.08
CA LEU A 492 -16.15 26.44 -12.26
C LEU A 492 -16.50 25.58 -13.47
N SER A 493 -17.32 26.11 -14.37
CA SER A 493 -17.69 25.38 -15.58
C SER A 493 -17.57 26.23 -16.87
N PHE A 494 -17.38 25.51 -17.96
CA PHE A 494 -17.29 26.08 -19.32
C PHE A 494 -18.35 25.39 -20.17
N GLU A 495 -19.20 26.15 -20.81
CA GLU A 495 -20.09 25.70 -21.88
C GLU A 495 -19.51 26.09 -23.20
N ASP A 496 -19.26 25.13 -24.09
CA ASP A 496 -18.65 25.35 -25.41
C ASP A 496 -19.64 25.14 -26.57
N GLN A 497 -20.94 25.06 -26.29
CA GLN A 497 -21.97 25.01 -27.29
C GLN A 497 -21.99 26.31 -28.11
N ALA A 498 -21.79 26.24 -29.43
CA ALA A 498 -21.79 27.42 -30.31
C ALA A 498 -23.05 28.26 -30.16
N GLY A 499 -22.88 29.55 -29.86
CA GLY A 499 -23.95 30.51 -29.61
C GLY A 499 -24.53 30.49 -28.20
N SER A 500 -23.97 29.63 -27.31
CA SER A 500 -24.36 29.55 -25.88
C SER A 500 -23.12 29.47 -24.97
N GLU A 501 -21.95 29.85 -25.47
CA GLU A 501 -20.69 29.80 -24.77
C GLU A 501 -20.75 30.58 -23.46
N GLN A 502 -20.31 29.95 -22.35
CA GLN A 502 -20.39 30.54 -21.04
C GLN A 502 -19.23 30.07 -20.14
N VAL A 503 -18.67 30.99 -19.35
CA VAL A 503 -17.87 30.66 -18.17
C VAL A 503 -18.73 30.96 -16.95
N TYR A 504 -19.01 29.95 -16.14
CA TYR A 504 -19.83 30.06 -14.95
C TYR A 504 -18.98 29.81 -13.72
N LEU A 505 -19.03 30.75 -12.75
CA LEU A 505 -18.38 30.62 -11.45
C LEU A 505 -19.44 30.73 -10.37
N HIS A 506 -19.53 29.72 -9.50
CA HIS A 506 -20.45 29.64 -8.39
C HIS A 506 -19.70 29.39 -7.10
N ALA A 507 -19.93 30.27 -6.10
CA ALA A 507 -19.51 30.08 -4.72
C ALA A 507 -20.74 29.81 -3.87
N GLN A 508 -20.75 28.72 -3.12
CA GLN A 508 -21.86 28.33 -2.25
C GLN A 508 -22.10 29.36 -1.14
N LYS A 509 -21.07 29.98 -0.65
CA LYS A 509 -21.14 30.95 0.44
C LYS A 509 -20.34 32.21 0.13
N ASP A 510 -19.05 32.20 0.32
CA ASP A 510 -18.20 33.36 0.18
C ASP A 510 -17.31 33.23 -1.07
N PHE A 511 -17.04 34.34 -1.74
CA PHE A 511 -16.09 34.43 -2.83
C PHE A 511 -15.09 35.53 -2.54
N ASP A 512 -13.87 35.18 -2.24
CA ASP A 512 -12.75 36.08 -1.95
C ASP A 512 -11.76 36.06 -3.11
N ALA A 513 -11.31 37.24 -3.53
CA ALA A 513 -10.32 37.41 -4.58
C ALA A 513 -9.23 38.40 -4.13
N GLU A 514 -8.01 37.96 -4.03
CA GLU A 514 -6.84 38.80 -3.77
C GLU A 514 -6.00 38.97 -5.04
N ILE A 515 -5.72 40.20 -5.42
CA ILE A 515 -4.94 40.54 -6.63
C ILE A 515 -3.76 41.39 -6.17
N LYS A 516 -2.56 40.85 -6.25
CA LYS A 516 -1.33 41.51 -5.76
C LYS A 516 -0.88 42.71 -6.61
N ASN A 517 -1.33 42.82 -7.85
CA ASN A 517 -0.98 43.93 -8.74
C ASN A 517 -2.24 44.49 -9.41
N ASP A 518 -2.47 44.28 -10.68
CA ASP A 518 -3.52 44.94 -11.47
C ASP A 518 -4.68 43.96 -11.73
N HIS A 519 -5.91 44.50 -11.69
CA HIS A 519 -7.11 43.87 -12.17
C HIS A 519 -7.68 44.62 -13.38
N SER A 520 -7.64 44.03 -14.55
CA SER A 520 -8.18 44.61 -15.76
C SER A 520 -9.39 43.84 -16.27
N THR A 521 -10.46 44.53 -16.62
CA THR A 521 -11.69 43.94 -17.18
C THR A 521 -12.09 44.66 -18.43
N HIS A 522 -12.31 43.94 -19.54
CA HIS A 522 -12.84 44.49 -20.80
C HIS A 522 -14.14 43.73 -21.15
N ILE A 523 -15.26 44.43 -21.17
CA ILE A 523 -16.59 43.88 -21.48
C ILE A 523 -17.10 44.57 -22.74
N LYS A 524 -17.31 43.80 -23.83
CA LYS A 524 -17.73 44.34 -25.14
C LYS A 524 -19.21 44.70 -25.20
N HIS A 525 -20.02 44.16 -24.31
CA HIS A 525 -21.47 44.45 -24.28
C HIS A 525 -21.85 44.96 -22.88
N ASP A 526 -22.71 44.30 -22.15
CA ASP A 526 -23.26 44.79 -20.90
C ASP A 526 -22.60 44.20 -19.66
N LYS A 527 -22.49 45.00 -18.59
CA LYS A 527 -22.17 44.55 -17.24
C LYS A 527 -23.36 44.70 -16.32
N HIS A 528 -23.81 43.62 -15.73
CA HIS A 528 -24.87 43.62 -14.71
C HIS A 528 -24.26 43.31 -13.33
N LEU A 529 -24.61 44.11 -12.32
CA LEU A 529 -24.22 43.90 -10.95
C LEU A 529 -25.46 44.03 -10.07
N LYS A 530 -25.80 42.99 -9.28
CA LYS A 530 -26.86 42.98 -8.29
C LYS A 530 -26.26 42.63 -6.95
N ILE A 531 -26.52 43.47 -5.95
CA ILE A 531 -26.11 43.26 -4.54
C ILE A 531 -27.36 43.35 -3.70
N ASP A 532 -27.72 42.28 -2.99
CA ASP A 532 -28.99 42.23 -2.22
C ASP A 532 -28.87 42.89 -0.84
N ASN A 533 -27.66 43.18 -0.36
CA ASN A 533 -27.40 43.87 0.90
C ASN A 533 -26.49 45.09 0.65
N ASP A 534 -25.36 45.21 1.30
CA ASP A 534 -24.51 46.39 1.30
C ASP A 534 -23.35 46.26 0.32
N SER A 535 -22.90 47.40 -0.26
CA SER A 535 -21.68 47.51 -1.06
C SER A 535 -20.73 48.52 -0.43
N PHE A 536 -19.51 48.07 -0.16
CA PHE A 536 -18.45 48.92 0.40
C PHE A 536 -17.31 48.99 -0.58
N THR A 537 -16.81 50.22 -0.87
CA THR A 537 -15.71 50.46 -1.79
C THR A 537 -14.73 51.43 -1.15
N GLN A 538 -13.45 51.06 -1.06
CA GLN A 538 -12.37 51.91 -0.63
C GLN A 538 -11.32 52.03 -1.73
N ILE A 539 -10.96 53.26 -2.10
CA ILE A 539 -9.93 53.56 -3.12
C ILE A 539 -8.92 54.50 -2.47
N ALA A 540 -7.69 54.00 -2.26
CA ALA A 540 -6.65 54.72 -1.54
C ALA A 540 -6.11 55.97 -2.28
N ARG A 541 -6.27 56.04 -3.64
CA ARG A 541 -5.74 57.16 -4.44
C ARG A 541 -6.86 57.75 -5.31
N ASN A 542 -6.86 57.54 -6.61
CA ASN A 542 -7.74 58.21 -7.56
C ASN A 542 -8.81 57.27 -8.09
N SER A 543 -10.02 57.78 -8.19
CA SER A 543 -11.11 57.13 -8.93
C SER A 543 -11.46 57.98 -10.19
N HIS A 544 -11.45 57.34 -11.35
CA HIS A 544 -11.81 57.96 -12.60
C HIS A 544 -13.02 57.24 -13.22
N LEU A 545 -14.06 58.00 -13.56
CA LEU A 545 -15.24 57.48 -14.23
C LEU A 545 -15.52 58.31 -15.46
N THR A 546 -15.59 57.68 -16.65
CA THR A 546 -16.03 58.30 -17.89
C THR A 546 -17.27 57.57 -18.43
N VAL A 547 -18.37 58.30 -18.63
CA VAL A 547 -19.60 57.76 -19.22
C VAL A 547 -19.86 58.56 -20.47
N THR A 548 -19.82 57.94 -21.67
CA THR A 548 -20.07 58.63 -22.93
C THR A 548 -21.57 58.89 -23.19
N GLY A 549 -22.40 58.03 -22.63
CA GLY A 549 -23.85 58.15 -22.72
C GLY A 549 -24.44 58.77 -21.49
N GLU A 550 -25.57 58.28 -21.04
CA GLU A 550 -26.33 58.76 -19.92
C GLU A 550 -25.94 58.07 -18.61
N SER A 551 -25.89 58.80 -17.49
CA SER A 551 -25.73 58.23 -16.13
C SER A 551 -26.93 58.56 -15.30
N ARG A 552 -27.59 57.51 -14.75
CA ARG A 552 -28.76 57.65 -13.88
C ARG A 552 -28.46 57.04 -12.49
N SER A 553 -28.90 57.73 -11.43
CA SER A 553 -28.82 57.23 -10.07
C SER A 553 -30.15 57.44 -9.36
N LEU A 554 -30.70 56.35 -8.77
CA LEU A 554 -31.88 56.41 -7.93
C LEU A 554 -31.48 55.96 -6.51
N ILE A 555 -31.64 56.84 -5.53
CA ILE A 555 -31.42 56.57 -4.10
C ILE A 555 -32.72 56.78 -3.40
N LYS A 556 -33.30 55.76 -2.79
CA LYS A 556 -34.56 55.81 -2.09
C LYS A 556 -34.43 56.33 -0.64
N GLY A 557 -33.26 56.27 -0.06
CA GLY A 557 -32.92 56.81 1.26
C GLY A 557 -32.07 58.08 1.16
N ASP A 558 -31.25 58.33 2.14
CA ASP A 558 -30.42 59.52 2.23
C ASP A 558 -29.17 59.38 1.35
N LYS A 559 -28.78 60.47 0.71
CA LYS A 559 -27.48 60.57 0.00
C LYS A 559 -26.60 61.61 0.68
N THR A 560 -25.47 61.18 1.21
CA THR A 560 -24.45 62.05 1.74
C THR A 560 -23.26 62.11 0.79
N HIS A 561 -22.76 63.31 0.53
CA HIS A 561 -21.57 63.53 -0.26
C HIS A 561 -20.62 64.50 0.46
N VAL A 562 -19.45 64.04 0.85
CA VAL A 562 -18.45 64.82 1.59
C VAL A 562 -17.22 64.95 0.72
N VAL A 563 -16.77 66.18 0.50
CA VAL A 563 -15.52 66.49 -0.20
C VAL A 563 -14.71 67.43 0.68
N GLU A 564 -13.61 66.95 1.18
CA GLU A 564 -12.76 67.72 2.14
C GLU A 564 -11.99 68.87 1.49
N ALA A 565 -11.78 68.81 0.18
CA ALA A 565 -11.06 69.86 -0.55
C ALA A 565 -12.01 70.64 -1.48
N SER A 566 -11.89 70.55 -2.79
CA SER A 566 -12.67 71.29 -3.74
C SER A 566 -13.66 70.41 -4.48
N HIS A 567 -14.89 70.84 -4.60
CA HIS A 567 -15.91 70.25 -5.47
C HIS A 567 -16.16 71.12 -6.71
N HIS A 568 -15.87 70.63 -7.87
CA HIS A 568 -16.10 71.33 -9.14
C HIS A 568 -17.18 70.61 -9.93
N GLN A 569 -18.23 71.33 -10.33
CA GLN A 569 -19.28 70.81 -11.18
C GLN A 569 -19.49 71.73 -12.38
N LYS A 570 -19.47 71.16 -13.58
CA LYS A 570 -19.76 71.90 -14.84
C LYS A 570 -20.87 71.19 -15.59
N VAL A 571 -21.92 71.90 -15.92
CA VAL A 571 -23.04 71.39 -16.71
C VAL A 571 -23.18 72.21 -17.96
N GLY A 572 -23.27 71.55 -19.13
CA GLY A 572 -23.24 72.22 -20.44
C GLY A 572 -24.58 72.90 -20.76
N SER A 573 -25.70 72.42 -20.26
CA SER A 573 -27.04 72.96 -20.61
C SER A 573 -27.79 73.35 -19.32
N LEU A 574 -28.47 72.47 -18.67
CA LEU A 574 -29.36 72.76 -17.57
C LEU A 574 -28.86 72.11 -16.28
N TYR A 575 -28.72 72.86 -15.20
CA TYR A 575 -28.56 72.36 -13.83
C TYR A 575 -29.85 72.70 -13.07
N ALA A 576 -30.70 71.71 -12.87
CA ALA A 576 -31.91 71.84 -12.08
C ALA A 576 -31.72 71.15 -10.69
N LEU A 577 -32.03 71.91 -9.64
CA LEU A 577 -32.00 71.43 -8.26
C LEU A 577 -33.36 71.68 -7.64
N GLU A 578 -34.05 70.63 -7.20
CA GLU A 578 -35.37 70.70 -6.56
C GLU A 578 -35.32 69.94 -5.24
N SER A 579 -35.94 70.56 -4.20
CA SER A 579 -36.11 69.91 -2.90
C SER A 579 -37.54 70.12 -2.44
N GLY A 580 -38.18 69.06 -1.90
CA GLY A 580 -39.56 69.15 -1.40
C GLY A 580 -39.74 70.05 -0.17
N GLN A 581 -38.71 70.34 0.58
CA GLN A 581 -38.79 71.13 1.80
C GLN A 581 -37.79 72.30 1.81
N GLU A 582 -36.51 72.07 1.73
CA GLU A 582 -35.51 73.13 1.92
C GLU A 582 -34.26 72.91 1.05
N ILE A 583 -33.74 73.99 0.50
CA ILE A 583 -32.36 74.03 -0.06
C ILE A 583 -31.58 75.01 0.79
N HIS A 584 -30.62 74.56 1.57
CA HIS A 584 -29.75 75.39 2.40
C HIS A 584 -28.38 75.49 1.73
N ILE A 585 -27.99 76.70 1.33
CA ILE A 585 -26.70 77.03 0.77
C ILE A 585 -25.96 77.91 1.77
N LYS A 586 -24.83 77.42 2.35
CA LYS A 586 -24.06 78.17 3.33
C LYS A 586 -22.57 78.20 2.91
N SER A 587 -21.98 79.35 2.95
CA SER A 587 -20.54 79.56 2.76
C SER A 587 -19.93 80.22 3.96
N GLY A 588 -18.70 79.90 4.34
CA GLY A 588 -17.99 80.53 5.47
C GLY A 588 -17.55 81.96 5.17
N THR A 589 -17.29 82.32 3.93
CA THR A 589 -16.77 83.63 3.55
C THR A 589 -17.54 84.31 2.45
N LYS A 590 -17.82 83.66 1.35
CA LYS A 590 -18.39 84.32 0.15
C LYS A 590 -19.29 83.39 -0.68
N THR A 591 -20.48 83.82 -1.00
CA THR A 591 -21.35 83.20 -1.99
C THR A 591 -21.51 84.14 -3.18
N VAL A 592 -21.23 83.74 -4.41
CA VAL A 592 -21.41 84.47 -5.65
C VAL A 592 -22.40 83.73 -6.51
N ILE A 593 -23.45 84.42 -6.94
CA ILE A 593 -24.40 83.90 -7.92
C ILE A 593 -24.34 84.90 -9.10
N GLU A 594 -23.97 84.37 -10.24
CA GLU A 594 -23.80 85.18 -11.51
C GLU A 594 -24.56 84.57 -12.66
N ALA A 595 -25.26 85.38 -13.37
CA ALA A 595 -25.97 84.96 -14.61
C ALA A 595 -25.72 85.94 -15.73
N GLY A 596 -25.63 85.48 -16.97
CA GLY A 596 -25.39 86.30 -18.11
C GLY A 596 -26.62 87.16 -18.54
N ALA A 597 -27.82 86.79 -18.11
CA ALA A 597 -29.06 87.48 -18.51
C ALA A 597 -29.95 87.86 -17.31
N GLU A 598 -30.26 86.94 -16.38
CA GLU A 598 -31.23 87.16 -15.35
C GLU A 598 -30.96 86.28 -14.08
N ILE A 599 -31.09 86.87 -12.90
CA ILE A 599 -31.24 86.18 -11.58
C ILE A 599 -32.57 86.56 -11.02
N THR A 600 -33.43 85.55 -10.73
CA THR A 600 -34.69 85.73 -10.09
C THR A 600 -34.75 84.92 -8.76
N LEU A 601 -35.02 85.58 -7.62
CA LEU A 601 -35.35 85.02 -6.34
C LEU A 601 -36.84 85.20 -6.10
N LYS A 602 -37.60 84.11 -6.09
CA LYS A 602 -39.11 84.17 -6.07
C LYS A 602 -39.66 83.36 -4.89
N VAL A 603 -40.65 83.92 -4.21
CA VAL A 603 -41.43 83.27 -3.17
C VAL A 603 -42.93 83.69 -3.35
N GLY A 604 -43.73 82.70 -3.80
CA GLY A 604 -45.14 83.00 -4.12
C GLY A 604 -45.27 84.14 -5.16
N GLY A 605 -45.95 85.22 -4.83
CA GLY A 605 -46.09 86.44 -5.66
C GLY A 605 -44.96 87.45 -5.48
N SER A 606 -44.07 87.31 -4.52
CA SER A 606 -42.94 88.19 -4.24
C SER A 606 -41.67 87.73 -4.91
N PHE A 607 -40.89 88.64 -5.46
CA PHE A 607 -39.62 88.32 -6.13
C PHE A 607 -38.58 89.45 -6.12
N VAL A 608 -37.34 89.09 -6.18
CA VAL A 608 -36.24 90.02 -6.57
C VAL A 608 -35.66 89.51 -7.93
N LYS A 609 -35.66 90.31 -8.89
CA LYS A 609 -35.10 90.02 -10.22
C LYS A 609 -34.02 91.02 -10.56
N VAL A 610 -32.86 90.47 -11.00
CA VAL A 610 -31.74 91.33 -11.52
C VAL A 610 -31.48 90.96 -12.95
N ASP A 611 -31.64 91.92 -13.87
CA ASP A 611 -31.40 91.74 -15.31
C ASP A 611 -30.72 92.96 -15.89
N ALA A 612 -30.48 92.96 -17.19
CA ALA A 612 -29.86 94.07 -17.93
C ALA A 612 -30.60 95.40 -17.76
N SER A 613 -31.85 95.40 -17.42
CA SER A 613 -32.67 96.64 -17.22
C SER A 613 -32.56 97.20 -15.78
N GLY A 614 -31.99 96.45 -14.85
CA GLY A 614 -31.83 96.89 -13.49
C GLY A 614 -32.29 95.84 -12.42
N VAL A 615 -32.58 96.30 -11.22
CA VAL A 615 -33.09 95.50 -10.10
C VAL A 615 -34.57 95.80 -9.91
N THR A 616 -35.40 94.79 -10.08
CA THR A 616 -36.82 94.85 -9.91
C THR A 616 -37.18 94.13 -8.60
N VAL A 617 -37.81 94.78 -7.61
CA VAL A 617 -38.28 94.23 -6.37
C VAL A 617 -39.80 94.36 -6.30
N VAL A 618 -40.50 93.27 -6.16
CA VAL A 618 -42.03 93.24 -6.12
C VAL A 618 -42.40 92.43 -4.87
N GLY A 619 -43.35 92.94 -4.10
CA GLY A 619 -43.92 92.33 -2.99
C GLY A 619 -45.12 93.18 -2.39
N SER A 620 -45.91 92.58 -1.57
CA SER A 620 -47.04 93.28 -0.86
C SER A 620 -46.53 94.35 0.13
N SER A 621 -45.27 94.28 0.53
CA SER A 621 -44.59 95.27 1.34
C SER A 621 -43.05 95.14 1.03
N ILE A 622 -42.35 96.23 0.90
CA ILE A 622 -40.92 96.35 0.71
C ILE A 622 -40.32 97.06 1.92
N ASN A 623 -39.63 96.35 2.74
CA ASN A 623 -38.96 96.87 3.96
C ASN A 623 -37.45 97.10 3.69
N LEU A 624 -37.07 98.35 3.65
CA LEU A 624 -35.64 98.75 3.51
C LEU A 624 -35.16 99.40 4.85
N ASN A 625 -34.13 98.82 5.45
CA ASN A 625 -33.56 99.23 6.75
C ASN A 625 -34.58 99.32 7.93
N SER A 626 -35.61 98.51 7.92
CA SER A 626 -36.69 98.53 8.92
C SER A 626 -36.52 97.52 10.06
N GLY A 627 -35.40 96.88 10.16
CA GLY A 627 -35.18 95.73 11.08
C GLY A 627 -35.85 94.42 10.60
N GLY A 628 -35.54 93.29 11.23
CA GLY A 628 -36.03 91.98 10.93
C GLY A 628 -35.05 90.89 11.35
N SER A 629 -35.42 89.65 11.36
CA SER A 629 -34.57 88.51 11.59
C SER A 629 -34.40 87.70 10.31
N ALA A 630 -33.19 87.32 10.04
CA ALA A 630 -32.87 86.37 8.90
C ALA A 630 -33.43 85.01 9.28
N GLY A 631 -33.93 84.32 8.24
CA GLY A 631 -34.24 82.91 8.38
C GLY A 631 -33.00 82.06 8.63
N SER A 632 -33.15 80.98 9.37
CA SER A 632 -32.05 80.00 9.60
C SER A 632 -32.40 78.72 8.95
N GLY A 633 -31.41 78.11 8.26
CA GLY A 633 -31.55 76.77 7.64
C GLY A 633 -30.92 75.71 8.53
N ARG A 634 -31.20 74.45 8.23
CA ARG A 634 -30.56 73.28 8.87
C ARG A 634 -29.11 73.17 8.42
N GLY A 635 -28.17 72.91 9.35
CA GLY A 635 -26.78 72.62 9.06
C GLY A 635 -26.60 71.25 8.41
N TYR A 636 -25.36 71.00 7.93
CA TYR A 636 -24.98 69.69 7.41
C TYR A 636 -25.07 68.64 8.52
N GLY A 637 -25.85 67.54 8.27
CA GLY A 637 -26.07 66.44 9.19
C GLY A 637 -25.73 65.04 8.59
N GLY A 638 -24.95 65.01 7.54
CA GLY A 638 -24.61 63.78 6.86
C GLY A 638 -23.63 62.91 7.64
N LEU A 639 -23.72 61.59 7.39
CA LEU A 639 -22.84 60.56 7.98
C LEU A 639 -21.59 60.35 7.13
N GLN A 640 -20.49 59.90 7.73
CA GLN A 640 -19.32 59.42 6.96
C GLN A 640 -19.57 58.05 6.39
N ALA A 641 -18.91 57.74 5.21
CA ALA A 641 -18.96 56.42 4.60
C ALA A 641 -18.30 55.38 5.53
N ALA A 642 -18.95 54.24 5.66
CA ALA A 642 -18.35 53.09 6.36
C ALA A 642 -17.29 52.43 5.47
N LEU A 643 -16.22 51.91 6.08
CA LEU A 643 -15.16 51.17 5.41
C LEU A 643 -15.55 49.69 5.20
N PRO A 644 -15.00 49.02 4.15
CA PRO A 644 -15.13 47.60 4.00
C PRO A 644 -14.61 46.87 5.26
N LYS A 645 -15.34 45.84 5.71
CA LYS A 645 -14.95 44.94 6.80
C LYS A 645 -14.61 43.57 6.18
N GLY A 646 -13.67 42.85 6.81
CA GLY A 646 -13.35 41.46 6.39
C GLY A 646 -12.40 41.32 5.21
N LEU A 647 -11.74 42.40 4.78
CA LEU A 647 -10.57 42.31 3.91
C LEU A 647 -9.27 42.21 4.74
N GLU A 648 -9.37 41.76 5.99
CA GLU A 648 -8.21 41.23 6.69
C GLU A 648 -7.77 39.99 5.91
N MET A 649 -6.48 39.97 5.49
CA MET A 649 -5.92 38.83 4.76
C MET A 649 -6.33 37.55 5.47
N LEU A 650 -6.93 36.62 4.75
CA LEU A 650 -6.90 35.21 5.15
C LEU A 650 -5.43 34.95 5.45
N ASP A 651 -5.11 34.57 6.69
CA ASP A 651 -3.73 34.22 7.05
C ASP A 651 -3.22 33.29 5.97
N ALA A 652 -2.26 33.78 5.17
CA ALA A 652 -1.53 32.89 4.29
C ALA A 652 -1.04 31.76 5.22
N PRO A 653 -1.22 30.49 4.84
CA PRO A 653 -0.66 29.41 5.64
C PRO A 653 0.75 29.83 5.99
N GLU A 654 1.09 29.79 7.30
CA GLU A 654 2.40 30.23 7.81
C GLU A 654 3.46 29.85 6.77
N GLU A 655 4.27 30.80 6.31
CA GLU A 655 5.39 30.48 5.44
C GLU A 655 6.20 29.44 6.20
N LEU A 656 5.93 28.18 5.91
CA LEU A 656 6.77 27.08 6.38
C LEU A 656 8.17 27.45 5.91
N VAL A 657 9.05 27.66 6.88
CA VAL A 657 10.45 28.02 6.64
C VAL A 657 10.95 27.18 5.47
N PRO A 658 11.46 27.78 4.38
CA PRO A 658 11.90 27.01 3.24
C PRO A 658 12.88 25.97 3.73
N ILE A 659 12.49 24.70 3.63
CA ILE A 659 13.40 23.58 3.93
C ILE A 659 14.60 23.81 3.04
N ASN A 660 15.74 24.13 3.63
CA ASN A 660 16.97 24.37 2.87
C ASN A 660 17.43 23.02 2.30
N ILE A 661 16.88 22.67 1.12
CA ILE A 661 17.13 21.43 0.41
C ILE A 661 18.64 21.21 0.20
N GLU A 662 19.39 22.27 0.05
CA GLU A 662 20.83 22.20 -0.13
C GLU A 662 21.56 21.84 1.17
N GLN A 663 21.09 22.33 2.30
CA GLN A 663 21.61 21.98 3.62
C GLN A 663 21.25 20.56 4.02
N GLN A 664 20.01 20.11 3.77
CA GLN A 664 19.59 18.72 3.97
C GLN A 664 20.37 17.76 3.06
N ARG A 665 20.56 18.09 1.79
CA ARG A 665 21.37 17.29 0.86
C ARG A 665 22.82 17.14 1.36
N ASN A 666 23.45 18.22 1.80
CA ASN A 666 24.82 18.19 2.28
C ASN A 666 24.95 17.40 3.59
N THR A 667 23.99 17.53 4.51
CA THR A 667 23.92 16.74 5.74
C THR A 667 23.76 15.24 5.45
N LEU A 668 22.93 14.89 4.47
CA LEU A 668 22.72 13.50 4.03
C LEU A 668 23.98 12.91 3.37
N ILE A 669 24.69 13.70 2.57
CA ILE A 669 25.96 13.29 1.95
C ILE A 669 27.04 13.09 3.02
N GLU A 670 27.16 13.97 4.00
CA GLU A 670 28.11 13.83 5.12
C GLU A 670 27.80 12.62 6.01
N ALA A 671 26.53 12.37 6.31
CA ALA A 671 26.12 11.20 7.10
C ALA A 671 26.41 9.89 6.35
N ALA A 672 26.16 9.86 5.04
CA ALA A 672 26.49 8.70 4.20
C ALA A 672 28.00 8.46 4.11
N LEU A 673 28.81 9.50 3.98
CA LEU A 673 30.27 9.39 3.94
C LEU A 673 30.87 8.98 5.30
N LYS A 674 30.24 9.34 6.41
CA LYS A 674 30.72 9.01 7.76
C LYS A 674 30.13 7.73 8.34
N GLY A 675 29.17 7.08 7.65
CA GLY A 675 28.48 5.89 8.14
C GLY A 675 27.67 6.13 9.43
N SER A 676 27.26 7.37 9.69
CA SER A 676 26.55 7.77 10.89
C SER A 676 25.03 7.63 10.72
N PRO A 677 24.27 7.18 11.71
CA PRO A 677 22.81 7.23 11.65
C PRO A 677 22.32 8.68 11.59
N ILE A 678 21.49 8.98 10.62
CA ILE A 678 21.01 10.34 10.28
C ILE A 678 20.15 10.95 11.40
N CYS A 679 19.64 10.16 12.33
CA CYS A 679 18.75 10.62 13.40
C CYS A 679 19.36 11.70 14.32
N GLN A 680 20.67 11.66 14.60
CA GLN A 680 21.31 12.63 15.50
C GLN A 680 21.44 14.03 14.93
N VAL A 681 21.46 14.19 13.60
CA VAL A 681 21.64 15.49 12.94
C VAL A 681 20.29 16.19 12.66
N CYS A 682 19.18 15.42 12.61
CA CYS A 682 17.84 16.00 12.49
C CYS A 682 17.29 16.52 13.82
N GLU A 683 17.69 15.92 14.95
CA GLU A 683 17.31 16.39 16.30
C GLU A 683 18.02 17.70 16.70
N ASP A 684 19.22 17.94 16.19
CA ASP A 684 19.98 19.18 16.44
C ASP A 684 19.53 20.35 15.54
N ALA A 685 18.74 20.11 14.49
CA ALA A 685 18.24 21.13 13.57
C ALA A 685 16.87 21.71 13.97
N ASP A 686 16.16 21.03 14.87
CA ASP A 686 14.87 21.47 15.43
C ASP A 686 15.01 22.15 16.83
N SER A 687 16.25 22.42 17.29
CA SER A 687 16.54 23.11 18.57
C SER A 687 16.99 24.56 18.36
#